data_cd61e0c22678b3fc6b6a5a8f6faaa86f
#
_entry.id   cd61e0c22678b3fc6b6a5a8f6faaa86f
#
_cell.length_a   1.000
_cell.length_b   1.000
_cell.length_c   1.000
_cell.angle_alpha   90.00
_cell.angle_beta   90.00
_cell.angle_gamma   90.00
#
_symmetry.space_group_name_H-M   'P 1'
#
loop_
_entity.id
_entity.type
_entity.pdbx_description
1 polymer ?
#
loop_
_entity_poly.entity_id
_entity_poly.type
_entity_poly.pdbx_seq_one_letter_code
_entity_poly.pdbx_strand_id
1 'polypeptide(L)'
;MRTNLTLLLLSLVSIVTGKPPDYWAVENPKVREKLPLYKTIPAAKPEEMTPAVKWPKKQDFIDWRRSQGDATSSRYSLLDQINLENISDLETAWIYRSEDGKANVQANPIVVQGVLITPTPGKRMVGLDAATGKELWNFRNEKGGQPAFRGMVHWEGNEKHEGRILFTAGETLYALRPKDGKVLFAKPGPEVRAAGAIFKNVLVLAGFRKDVFGFDIRTGEKLWTFHTIPEEGEFGHDTWDRPENGANCWGGMSLDAHRGIAYVSTGSPKPNFLGHTHHGLNLFANCVIAIDAVKGKRIWHFQEIRHDIWDLDIPCAPNLVTVTRNGRKIDAVAQVTKMGNTLVLDRVTGKPLFPFRLKRAPTSPTPGELTSPYQPAPELPEPFIRQVFTSDEVPDRSPEARAYVLKMIESARFGFYQTHAPGMPIVMMPGTHGGAEWTGACFDPESELLYVSATELPSIVKITRTDRTVVDETKLTSTPGRKVYETFCIACHGPSRQGVGVAPSIVGLSSRLKDQDVRDLIPKGRGSMPPLPVLDKKQTDDLMEYLFDRDREYPKPPTRPERPSYGFGGFPKLFDHEGYPGIKPPWGILAAIDLNSGRLAWKIPYGEYEELTAQGMPLTGTRNFGGPLVTKGGLVFCSGTADNKIRAFDKTSGKELWSARLPYVGSAPPATYGINGRQYIVVPATGNVRVTPTKGDAWVAFALPRK
;
A
#
# COMPACT_ATOMS: atom_id res chain seq x y z
N MET A 1 42.86 54.59 43.73
CA MET A 1 41.82 53.71 44.22
C MET A 1 40.79 53.53 43.07
N ARG A 2 40.89 52.43 42.40
CA ARG A 2 39.94 52.03 41.32
C ARG A 2 39.11 50.84 41.82
N THR A 3 37.84 51.09 42.03
CA THR A 3 36.87 50.03 42.42
C THR A 3 36.33 49.37 41.18
N ASN A 4 36.67 48.07 41.02
CA ASN A 4 36.11 47.23 39.97
C ASN A 4 34.73 46.73 40.42
N LEU A 5 33.70 47.11 39.68
CA LEU A 5 32.34 46.57 39.80
C LEU A 5 32.19 45.38 38.84
N THR A 6 32.25 44.17 39.39
CA THR A 6 32.02 42.96 38.62
C THR A 6 30.52 42.71 38.53
N LEU A 7 29.92 42.91 37.34
CA LEU A 7 28.56 42.50 37.04
C LEU A 7 28.51 40.99 36.90
N LEU A 8 27.86 40.33 37.86
CA LEU A 8 27.45 38.92 37.72
C LEU A 8 26.24 38.88 36.78
N LEU A 9 26.43 38.44 35.53
CA LEU A 9 25.35 38.00 34.65
C LEU A 9 24.89 36.64 35.11
N LEU A 10 23.80 36.58 35.86
CA LEU A 10 23.02 35.35 36.08
C LEU A 10 22.35 35.01 34.76
N SER A 11 22.95 34.09 34.02
CA SER A 11 22.24 33.38 32.92
C SER A 11 21.17 32.48 33.52
N LEU A 12 19.93 32.94 33.48
CA LEU A 12 18.76 32.06 33.66
C LEU A 12 18.78 31.01 32.54
N VAL A 13 19.38 29.90 32.80
CA VAL A 13 19.13 28.68 32.02
C VAL A 13 17.73 28.23 32.41
N SER A 14 16.74 28.65 31.64
CA SER A 14 15.43 28.01 31.64
C SER A 14 15.62 26.58 31.23
N ILE A 15 15.59 25.66 32.18
CA ILE A 15 15.39 24.24 31.91
C ILE A 15 13.98 24.16 31.30
N VAL A 16 13.93 24.25 29.98
CA VAL A 16 12.74 23.87 29.22
C VAL A 16 12.62 22.37 29.37
N THR A 17 11.86 21.93 30.38
CA THR A 17 11.27 20.59 30.37
C THR A 17 10.29 20.57 29.20
N GLY A 18 10.82 20.36 27.98
CA GLY A 18 10.08 20.59 26.78
C GLY A 18 9.37 19.35 26.30
N LYS A 19 8.06 19.27 26.54
CA LYS A 19 7.22 18.80 25.42
C LYS A 19 7.54 19.71 24.23
N PRO A 20 7.74 19.16 23.00
CA PRO A 20 7.87 20.02 21.82
C PRO A 20 6.70 21.00 21.82
N PRO A 21 6.91 22.25 21.41
CA PRO A 21 5.85 23.25 21.44
C PRO A 21 4.61 22.66 20.76
N ASP A 22 3.43 22.87 21.33
CA ASP A 22 2.12 22.29 20.89
C ASP A 22 1.70 22.67 19.45
N TYR A 23 2.66 23.08 18.60
CA TYR A 23 2.42 23.50 17.21
C TYR A 23 2.02 22.34 16.28
N TRP A 24 2.30 21.09 16.64
CA TRP A 24 1.85 19.92 15.87
C TRP A 24 0.37 19.59 16.12
N ALA A 25 -0.19 20.04 17.25
CA ALA A 25 -1.59 19.87 17.59
C ALA A 25 -2.16 21.16 18.20
N VAL A 26 -3.36 21.54 17.81
CA VAL A 26 -4.09 22.69 18.35
C VAL A 26 -5.56 22.28 18.47
N GLU A 27 -5.95 21.69 19.60
CA GLU A 27 -7.28 21.07 19.76
C GLU A 27 -8.37 22.02 20.24
N ASN A 28 -8.05 23.26 20.66
CA ASN A 28 -9.08 24.24 20.93
C ASN A 28 -9.67 24.77 19.60
N PRO A 29 -10.96 24.52 19.30
CA PRO A 29 -11.56 24.90 18.00
C PRO A 29 -11.45 26.40 17.73
N LYS A 30 -11.71 27.26 18.74
CA LYS A 30 -11.65 28.73 18.63
C LYS A 30 -10.22 29.23 18.33
N VAL A 31 -9.20 28.53 18.82
CA VAL A 31 -7.80 28.85 18.53
C VAL A 31 -7.44 28.34 17.14
N ARG A 32 -7.84 27.11 16.81
CA ARG A 32 -7.59 26.53 15.47
C ARG A 32 -8.23 27.36 14.36
N GLU A 33 -9.45 27.85 14.56
CA GLU A 33 -10.14 28.72 13.59
C GLU A 33 -9.40 30.03 13.28
N LYS A 34 -8.60 30.54 14.21
CA LYS A 34 -7.78 31.75 14.02
C LYS A 34 -6.50 31.48 13.22
N LEU A 35 -6.07 30.22 13.06
CA LEU A 35 -4.92 29.89 12.23
C LEU A 35 -5.21 30.23 10.76
N PRO A 36 -4.20 30.57 9.94
CA PRO A 36 -4.36 30.75 8.51
C PRO A 36 -5.08 29.56 7.87
N LEU A 37 -5.98 29.80 6.91
CA LEU A 37 -6.71 28.71 6.24
C LEU A 37 -5.76 27.79 5.45
N TYR A 38 -4.70 28.38 4.89
CA TYR A 38 -3.68 27.67 4.13
C TYR A 38 -2.27 27.94 4.64
N LYS A 39 -1.41 26.95 4.52
CA LYS A 39 0.05 27.07 4.60
C LYS A 39 0.64 26.43 3.34
N THR A 40 1.80 26.89 2.91
CA THR A 40 2.46 26.35 1.72
C THR A 40 3.91 26.01 2.03
N ILE A 41 4.32 24.79 1.72
CA ILE A 41 5.73 24.45 1.60
C ILE A 41 6.15 24.92 0.20
N PRO A 42 7.10 25.86 0.08
CA PRO A 42 7.48 26.42 -1.21
C PRO A 42 8.12 25.36 -2.11
N ALA A 43 7.94 25.52 -3.41
CA ALA A 43 8.69 24.74 -4.38
C ALA A 43 10.19 25.05 -4.30
N ALA A 44 11.00 24.07 -4.70
CA ALA A 44 12.44 24.29 -4.88
C ALA A 44 12.69 25.41 -5.88
N LYS A 45 13.63 26.29 -5.55
CA LYS A 45 14.08 27.33 -6.49
C LYS A 45 14.88 26.70 -7.64
N PRO A 46 14.97 27.34 -8.82
CA PRO A 46 15.68 26.77 -9.96
C PRO A 46 17.13 26.35 -9.67
N GLU A 47 17.84 27.11 -8.82
CA GLU A 47 19.23 26.82 -8.40
C GLU A 47 19.33 25.66 -7.40
N GLU A 48 18.25 25.29 -6.74
CA GLU A 48 18.17 24.19 -5.77
C GLU A 48 17.80 22.86 -6.41
N MET A 49 17.35 22.89 -7.67
CA MET A 49 16.90 21.69 -8.39
C MET A 49 18.10 20.91 -8.93
N THR A 50 18.10 19.62 -8.70
CA THR A 50 19.18 18.72 -9.13
C THR A 50 19.14 18.46 -10.64
N PRO A 51 20.16 18.90 -11.42
CA PRO A 51 20.22 18.60 -12.84
C PRO A 51 20.20 17.11 -13.11
N ALA A 52 19.51 16.70 -14.19
CA ALA A 52 19.46 15.30 -14.58
C ALA A 52 20.84 14.79 -14.96
N VAL A 53 21.19 13.63 -14.42
CA VAL A 53 22.26 12.81 -14.96
C VAL A 53 21.65 11.92 -16.03
N LYS A 54 22.38 11.64 -17.13
CA LYS A 54 21.90 10.77 -18.22
C LYS A 54 21.73 9.32 -17.72
N TRP A 55 20.71 9.11 -16.90
CA TRP A 55 20.38 7.82 -16.33
C TRP A 55 18.85 7.62 -16.32
N PRO A 56 18.32 6.41 -16.58
CA PRO A 56 19.15 5.22 -16.84
C PRO A 56 19.95 5.34 -18.14
N LYS A 57 21.20 4.85 -18.10
CA LYS A 57 21.92 4.54 -19.33
C LYS A 57 21.01 3.63 -20.16
N LYS A 58 21.13 3.66 -21.50
CA LYS A 58 20.42 2.78 -22.43
C LYS A 58 20.23 1.40 -21.79
N GLN A 59 19.05 1.15 -21.23
CA GLN A 59 18.74 -0.16 -20.69
C GLN A 59 18.21 -0.98 -21.85
N ASP A 60 18.74 -2.18 -22.03
CA ASP A 60 18.13 -3.17 -22.90
C ASP A 60 16.91 -3.70 -22.15
N PHE A 61 15.78 -3.02 -22.30
CA PHE A 61 14.49 -3.41 -21.69
C PHE A 61 13.88 -4.65 -22.36
N ILE A 62 14.70 -5.51 -22.93
CA ILE A 62 14.32 -6.81 -23.49
C ILE A 62 13.91 -7.76 -22.35
N ASP A 63 14.68 -7.74 -21.25
CA ASP A 63 14.39 -8.48 -20.02
C ASP A 63 13.52 -7.64 -19.05
N TRP A 64 12.87 -8.31 -18.13
CA TRP A 64 12.12 -7.70 -17.03
C TRP A 64 12.71 -8.17 -15.68
N ARG A 65 13.86 -7.60 -15.30
CA ARG A 65 14.76 -8.15 -14.27
C ARG A 65 14.35 -7.85 -12.82
N ARG A 66 13.38 -7.00 -12.63
CA ARG A 66 12.81 -6.69 -11.31
C ARG A 66 11.30 -6.57 -11.44
N SER A 67 10.57 -7.04 -10.46
CA SER A 67 9.17 -6.68 -10.36
C SER A 67 9.04 -5.16 -10.34
N GLN A 68 8.15 -4.62 -11.18
CA GLN A 68 8.00 -3.20 -11.52
C GLN A 68 9.01 -2.65 -12.56
N GLY A 69 9.64 -3.54 -13.35
CA GLY A 69 10.51 -3.20 -14.48
C GLY A 69 11.97 -3.15 -14.10
N ASP A 70 12.37 -2.07 -13.46
CA ASP A 70 13.74 -1.78 -13.11
C ASP A 70 13.89 -1.18 -11.70
N ALA A 71 15.07 -0.72 -11.32
CA ALA A 71 15.32 -0.08 -10.04
C ALA A 71 14.57 1.25 -9.85
N THR A 72 14.15 1.92 -10.95
CA THR A 72 13.40 3.18 -10.91
C THR A 72 11.90 2.98 -10.67
N SER A 73 11.41 1.74 -10.77
CA SER A 73 9.99 1.38 -10.75
C SER A 73 9.17 2.09 -11.85
N SER A 74 9.82 2.43 -12.99
CA SER A 74 9.17 3.17 -14.08
C SER A 74 8.11 2.36 -14.82
N ARG A 75 8.23 1.04 -14.83
CA ARG A 75 7.40 0.14 -15.65
C ARG A 75 7.28 0.62 -17.10
N TYR A 76 8.38 1.14 -17.61
CA TYR A 76 8.57 1.52 -19.00
C TYR A 76 9.40 0.47 -19.74
N SER A 77 9.08 0.23 -21.00
CA SER A 77 9.87 -0.65 -21.88
C SER A 77 10.17 0.03 -23.20
N LEU A 78 11.40 -0.12 -23.68
CA LEU A 78 11.81 0.32 -25.02
C LEU A 78 11.32 -0.60 -26.15
N LEU A 79 10.67 -1.72 -25.82
CA LEU A 79 10.07 -2.60 -26.81
C LEU A 79 8.93 -1.87 -27.54
N ASP A 80 8.93 -1.91 -28.86
CA ASP A 80 8.00 -1.21 -29.75
C ASP A 80 7.47 -2.08 -30.89
N GLN A 81 7.74 -3.39 -30.86
CA GLN A 81 7.18 -4.33 -31.85
C GLN A 81 5.64 -4.35 -31.78
N ILE A 82 5.08 -4.33 -30.58
CA ILE A 82 3.65 -4.13 -30.37
C ILE A 82 3.44 -2.61 -30.23
N ASN A 83 2.67 -2.02 -31.15
CA ASN A 83 2.52 -0.57 -31.27
C ASN A 83 1.10 -0.18 -31.73
N LEU A 84 0.88 1.11 -31.95
CA LEU A 84 -0.43 1.67 -32.34
C LEU A 84 -0.99 1.10 -33.65
N GLU A 85 -0.12 0.66 -34.59
CA GLU A 85 -0.54 0.21 -35.92
C GLU A 85 -1.00 -1.25 -35.92
N ASN A 86 -0.50 -2.08 -34.98
CA ASN A 86 -0.71 -3.53 -34.96
C ASN A 86 -1.31 -4.08 -33.67
N ILE A 87 -1.70 -3.22 -32.75
CA ILE A 87 -2.29 -3.67 -31.45
C ILE A 87 -3.58 -4.49 -31.64
N SER A 88 -4.35 -4.24 -32.72
CA SER A 88 -5.55 -5.01 -33.05
C SER A 88 -5.29 -6.49 -33.31
N ASP A 89 -4.06 -6.83 -33.73
CA ASP A 89 -3.66 -8.19 -34.09
C ASP A 89 -3.12 -8.97 -32.89
N LEU A 90 -3.10 -8.36 -31.71
CA LEU A 90 -2.55 -8.99 -30.50
C LEU A 90 -3.43 -10.16 -30.06
N GLU A 91 -2.84 -11.34 -29.97
CA GLU A 91 -3.51 -12.59 -29.62
C GLU A 91 -2.92 -13.26 -28.39
N THR A 92 -3.63 -14.23 -27.80
CA THR A 92 -3.11 -15.06 -26.72
C THR A 92 -2.01 -15.98 -27.28
N ALA A 93 -0.79 -15.80 -26.79
CA ALA A 93 0.36 -16.61 -27.18
C ALA A 93 0.42 -17.93 -26.40
N TRP A 94 0.16 -17.88 -25.11
CA TRP A 94 0.09 -19.03 -24.22
C TRP A 94 -0.65 -18.72 -22.91
N ILE A 95 -1.14 -19.79 -22.26
CA ILE A 95 -1.73 -19.75 -20.91
C ILE A 95 -1.04 -20.82 -20.07
N TYR A 96 -0.49 -20.41 -18.93
CA TYR A 96 0.00 -21.32 -17.90
C TYR A 96 -1.03 -21.41 -16.77
N ARG A 97 -1.26 -22.62 -16.26
CA ARG A 97 -2.06 -22.90 -15.06
C ARG A 97 -1.17 -23.58 -14.02
N SER A 98 -1.15 -23.03 -12.81
CA SER A 98 -0.28 -23.59 -11.76
C SER A 98 -0.86 -24.85 -11.10
N GLU A 99 -2.19 -25.02 -11.13
CA GLU A 99 -2.94 -26.19 -10.61
C GLU A 99 -2.61 -26.55 -9.14
N ASP A 100 -2.06 -25.58 -8.38
CA ASP A 100 -1.59 -25.81 -7.00
C ASP A 100 -2.35 -24.97 -5.95
N GLY A 101 -3.47 -24.39 -6.33
CA GLY A 101 -4.33 -23.60 -5.44
C GLY A 101 -4.97 -22.41 -6.15
N LYS A 102 -5.76 -21.67 -5.38
CA LYS A 102 -6.47 -20.47 -5.87
C LYS A 102 -6.28 -19.32 -4.88
N ALA A 103 -5.40 -18.40 -5.18
CA ALA A 103 -5.16 -17.22 -4.36
C ALA A 103 -4.68 -16.05 -5.23
N ASN A 104 -4.86 -14.83 -4.72
CA ASN A 104 -4.38 -13.62 -5.38
C ASN A 104 -2.84 -13.56 -5.35
N VAL A 105 -2.21 -13.78 -6.48
CA VAL A 105 -0.80 -13.52 -6.72
C VAL A 105 -0.63 -12.06 -7.10
N GLN A 106 0.09 -11.31 -6.28
CA GLN A 106 0.29 -9.87 -6.45
C GLN A 106 1.66 -9.53 -7.08
N ALA A 107 2.52 -10.53 -7.25
CA ALA A 107 3.85 -10.34 -7.80
C ALA A 107 3.77 -10.05 -9.31
N ASN A 108 4.34 -8.93 -9.72
CA ASN A 108 4.71 -8.71 -11.11
C ASN A 108 5.83 -9.68 -11.47
N PRO A 109 5.66 -10.60 -12.45
CA PRO A 109 6.68 -11.59 -12.80
C PRO A 109 7.96 -10.93 -13.32
N ILE A 110 9.07 -11.62 -13.21
CA ILE A 110 10.32 -11.20 -13.84
C ILE A 110 10.68 -12.16 -14.98
N VAL A 111 11.44 -11.65 -15.96
CA VAL A 111 11.95 -12.46 -17.07
C VAL A 111 13.44 -12.25 -17.16
N VAL A 112 14.19 -13.33 -17.10
CA VAL A 112 15.65 -13.36 -17.10
C VAL A 112 16.14 -14.49 -17.98
N GLN A 113 16.92 -14.17 -19.01
CA GLN A 113 17.53 -15.17 -19.90
C GLN A 113 16.52 -16.18 -20.48
N GLY A 114 15.33 -15.71 -20.85
CA GLY A 114 14.27 -16.53 -21.41
C GLY A 114 13.44 -17.34 -20.39
N VAL A 115 13.70 -17.20 -19.09
CA VAL A 115 12.91 -17.81 -18.02
C VAL A 115 12.02 -16.76 -17.39
N LEU A 116 10.70 -16.97 -17.44
CA LEU A 116 9.73 -16.20 -16.69
C LEU A 116 9.59 -16.79 -15.28
N ILE A 117 9.79 -15.97 -14.26
CA ILE A 117 9.83 -16.40 -12.87
C ILE A 117 8.72 -15.71 -12.10
N THR A 118 7.92 -16.51 -11.38
CA THR A 118 6.73 -16.01 -10.67
C THR A 118 6.38 -16.92 -9.49
N PRO A 119 5.83 -16.39 -8.38
CA PRO A 119 5.21 -17.21 -7.35
C PRO A 119 3.86 -17.72 -7.81
N THR A 120 3.37 -18.82 -7.22
CA THR A 120 2.05 -19.42 -7.49
C THR A 120 1.10 -19.28 -6.29
N PRO A 121 -0.23 -19.49 -6.50
CA PRO A 121 -1.21 -19.57 -5.42
C PRO A 121 -0.88 -20.60 -4.34
N GLY A 122 -0.29 -21.75 -4.74
CA GLY A 122 0.16 -22.82 -3.84
C GLY A 122 1.50 -22.55 -3.14
N LYS A 123 1.99 -21.30 -3.19
CA LYS A 123 3.22 -20.87 -2.54
C LYS A 123 4.50 -21.53 -3.08
N ARG A 124 4.49 -21.94 -4.35
CA ARG A 124 5.71 -22.31 -5.08
C ARG A 124 6.31 -21.06 -5.74
N MET A 125 7.60 -21.10 -6.05
CA MET A 125 8.23 -20.26 -7.07
C MET A 125 8.47 -21.13 -8.28
N VAL A 126 8.04 -20.68 -9.46
CA VAL A 126 8.19 -21.43 -10.71
C VAL A 126 8.97 -20.64 -11.73
N GLY A 127 9.77 -21.34 -12.54
CA GLY A 127 10.37 -20.83 -13.75
C GLY A 127 9.71 -21.44 -14.97
N LEU A 128 9.20 -20.60 -15.84
CA LEU A 128 8.54 -20.98 -17.07
C LEU A 128 9.42 -20.60 -18.26
N ASP A 129 9.41 -21.43 -19.30
CA ASP A 129 9.89 -21.00 -20.61
C ASP A 129 9.06 -19.79 -21.08
N ALA A 130 9.69 -18.65 -21.20
CA ALA A 130 8.99 -17.38 -21.43
C ALA A 130 8.33 -17.31 -22.84
N ALA A 131 8.75 -18.14 -23.81
CA ALA A 131 8.16 -18.18 -25.15
C ALA A 131 6.91 -19.10 -25.23
N THR A 132 6.80 -20.09 -24.34
CA THR A 132 5.79 -21.16 -24.44
C THR A 132 4.90 -21.30 -23.20
N GLY A 133 5.31 -20.73 -22.06
CA GLY A 133 4.63 -20.91 -20.77
C GLY A 133 4.86 -22.29 -20.12
N LYS A 134 5.72 -23.16 -20.69
CA LYS A 134 6.03 -24.48 -20.12
C LYS A 134 6.81 -24.35 -18.82
N GLU A 135 6.39 -25.05 -17.76
CA GLU A 135 7.13 -25.09 -16.50
C GLU A 135 8.47 -25.82 -16.70
N LEU A 136 9.57 -25.14 -16.37
CA LEU A 136 10.95 -25.66 -16.44
C LEU A 136 11.41 -26.21 -15.10
N TRP A 137 11.08 -25.48 -14.03
CA TRP A 137 11.44 -25.83 -12.67
C TRP A 137 10.45 -25.24 -11.66
N ASN A 138 10.42 -25.82 -10.44
CA ASN A 138 9.71 -25.25 -9.32
C ASN A 138 10.52 -25.36 -8.02
N PHE A 139 10.30 -24.40 -7.14
CA PHE A 139 10.87 -24.34 -5.80
C PHE A 139 9.73 -24.25 -4.80
N ARG A 140 9.79 -25.08 -3.76
CA ARG A 140 8.83 -25.05 -2.65
C ARG A 140 9.55 -24.62 -1.37
N ASN A 141 9.00 -23.59 -0.70
CA ASN A 141 9.53 -23.16 0.58
C ASN A 141 8.98 -24.04 1.71
N GLU A 142 9.81 -24.92 2.26
CA GLU A 142 9.46 -25.82 3.36
C GLU A 142 9.16 -25.10 4.68
N LYS A 143 9.75 -23.91 4.88
CA LYS A 143 9.54 -23.10 6.10
C LYS A 143 8.22 -22.33 6.11
N GLY A 144 7.43 -22.42 5.04
CA GLY A 144 6.17 -21.68 4.88
C GLY A 144 6.36 -20.20 4.50
N GLY A 145 5.26 -19.49 4.37
CA GLY A 145 5.24 -18.11 3.86
C GLY A 145 5.05 -18.03 2.35
N GLN A 146 4.45 -16.94 1.87
CA GLN A 146 4.29 -16.67 0.44
C GLN A 146 5.61 -16.17 -0.13
N PRO A 147 6.23 -16.85 -1.12
CA PRO A 147 7.43 -16.34 -1.76
C PRO A 147 7.11 -15.08 -2.57
N ALA A 148 8.06 -14.13 -2.57
CA ALA A 148 8.02 -12.92 -3.40
C ALA A 148 6.63 -12.26 -3.45
N PHE A 149 6.00 -11.98 -2.31
CA PHE A 149 4.57 -11.61 -2.18
C PHE A 149 4.08 -10.61 -3.24
N ARG A 150 4.84 -9.53 -3.49
CA ARG A 150 4.59 -8.55 -4.57
C ARG A 150 5.78 -8.37 -5.50
N GLY A 151 6.84 -9.16 -5.33
CA GLY A 151 7.93 -9.10 -6.26
C GLY A 151 9.28 -9.59 -5.77
N MET A 152 10.21 -9.58 -6.70
CA MET A 152 11.57 -10.07 -6.60
C MET A 152 12.52 -9.24 -7.46
N VAL A 153 13.81 -9.45 -7.29
CA VAL A 153 14.84 -8.79 -8.08
C VAL A 153 15.91 -9.78 -8.51
N HIS A 154 16.40 -9.61 -9.74
CA HIS A 154 17.53 -10.37 -10.27
C HIS A 154 18.83 -9.57 -10.13
N TRP A 155 19.89 -10.25 -9.68
CA TRP A 155 21.26 -9.80 -9.76
C TRP A 155 22.02 -10.63 -10.78
N GLU A 156 22.72 -9.99 -11.71
CA GLU A 156 23.40 -10.68 -12.81
C GLU A 156 24.58 -11.54 -12.37
N GLY A 157 25.10 -11.29 -11.17
CA GLY A 157 26.31 -11.93 -10.69
C GLY A 157 27.56 -11.11 -11.04
N ASN A 158 28.72 -11.72 -10.84
CA ASN A 158 30.03 -11.21 -11.23
C ASN A 158 30.99 -12.41 -11.46
N GLU A 159 32.25 -12.14 -11.74
CA GLU A 159 33.28 -13.19 -12.01
C GLU A 159 33.37 -14.28 -10.92
N LYS A 160 33.03 -13.95 -9.68
CA LYS A 160 33.15 -14.87 -8.51
C LYS A 160 31.81 -15.47 -8.05
N HIS A 161 30.68 -14.89 -8.47
CA HIS A 161 29.36 -15.27 -7.99
C HIS A 161 28.39 -15.32 -9.14
N GLU A 162 27.70 -16.45 -9.28
CA GLU A 162 26.65 -16.61 -10.30
C GLU A 162 25.43 -15.70 -10.05
N GLY A 163 24.71 -15.39 -11.13
CA GLY A 163 23.47 -14.60 -11.10
C GLY A 163 22.40 -15.28 -10.25
N ARG A 164 21.56 -14.48 -9.60
CA ARG A 164 20.54 -14.97 -8.67
C ARG A 164 19.29 -14.11 -8.61
N ILE A 165 18.19 -14.76 -8.31
CA ILE A 165 16.92 -14.12 -7.95
C ILE A 165 16.89 -13.99 -6.44
N LEU A 166 16.55 -12.80 -5.93
CA LEU A 166 16.49 -12.48 -4.52
C LEU A 166 15.04 -12.11 -4.14
N PHE A 167 14.50 -12.79 -3.14
CA PHE A 167 13.16 -12.56 -2.59
C PHE A 167 13.08 -13.07 -1.16
N THR A 168 12.01 -12.71 -0.46
CA THR A 168 11.70 -13.28 0.85
C THR A 168 10.48 -14.18 0.79
N ALA A 169 10.43 -15.18 1.67
CA ALA A 169 9.26 -15.98 1.97
C ALA A 169 9.13 -16.12 3.49
N GLY A 170 8.09 -15.47 4.05
CA GLY A 170 8.05 -15.23 5.51
C GLY A 170 9.30 -14.47 5.97
N GLU A 171 9.94 -14.95 7.01
CA GLU A 171 11.15 -14.35 7.59
C GLU A 171 12.46 -14.99 7.06
N THR A 172 12.45 -15.45 5.81
CA THR A 172 13.63 -16.05 5.16
C THR A 172 13.93 -15.33 3.84
N LEU A 173 15.18 -14.84 3.71
CA LEU A 173 15.72 -14.32 2.46
C LEU A 173 16.32 -15.46 1.66
N TYR A 174 15.83 -15.64 0.43
CA TYR A 174 16.29 -16.65 -0.53
C TYR A 174 17.08 -16.04 -1.67
N ALA A 175 18.08 -16.77 -2.13
CA ALA A 175 18.73 -16.59 -3.42
C ALA A 175 18.59 -17.89 -4.22
N LEU A 176 17.96 -17.80 -5.41
CA LEU A 176 17.82 -18.93 -6.33
C LEU A 176 18.57 -18.65 -7.63
N ARG A 177 19.10 -19.71 -8.25
CA ARG A 177 19.62 -19.63 -9.61
C ARG A 177 18.46 -19.49 -10.60
N PRO A 178 18.46 -18.51 -11.54
CA PRO A 178 17.35 -18.29 -12.47
C PRO A 178 17.04 -19.48 -13.37
N LYS A 179 18.09 -20.19 -13.82
CA LYS A 179 17.99 -21.27 -14.84
C LYS A 179 17.23 -22.52 -14.35
N ASP A 180 17.41 -22.90 -13.09
CA ASP A 180 16.97 -24.19 -12.56
C ASP A 180 16.33 -24.14 -11.16
N GLY A 181 16.17 -22.94 -10.58
CA GLY A 181 15.58 -22.76 -9.25
C GLY A 181 16.43 -23.28 -8.09
N LYS A 182 17.72 -23.64 -8.32
CA LYS A 182 18.61 -24.13 -7.26
C LYS A 182 18.83 -23.06 -6.19
N VAL A 183 18.65 -23.46 -4.93
CA VAL A 183 18.92 -22.58 -3.77
C VAL A 183 20.41 -22.34 -3.63
N LEU A 184 20.83 -21.10 -3.71
CA LEU A 184 22.22 -20.65 -3.49
C LEU A 184 22.45 -20.29 -2.03
N PHE A 185 21.47 -19.66 -1.39
CA PHE A 185 21.39 -19.52 0.05
C PHE A 185 19.95 -19.33 0.54
N ALA A 186 19.72 -19.62 1.83
CA ALA A 186 18.52 -19.28 2.58
C ALA A 186 18.96 -18.78 3.97
N LYS A 187 18.73 -17.50 4.25
CA LYS A 187 19.19 -16.80 5.46
C LYS A 187 18.01 -16.15 6.18
N PRO A 188 18.11 -15.91 7.51
CA PRO A 188 17.14 -15.06 8.20
C PRO A 188 17.00 -13.70 7.52
N GLY A 189 15.77 -13.22 7.36
CA GLY A 189 15.49 -11.92 6.74
C GLY A 189 14.12 -11.40 7.19
N PRO A 190 13.79 -10.15 6.90
CA PRO A 190 12.49 -9.58 7.28
C PRO A 190 11.36 -10.14 6.42
N GLU A 191 10.13 -10.14 6.94
CA GLU A 191 8.95 -10.25 6.08
C GLU A 191 8.88 -9.00 5.18
N VAL A 192 8.85 -9.21 3.86
CA VAL A 192 8.81 -8.13 2.85
C VAL A 192 7.61 -8.34 1.93
N ARG A 193 6.93 -7.24 1.58
CA ARG A 193 5.78 -7.29 0.66
C ARG A 193 6.14 -6.88 -0.76
N ALA A 194 7.18 -6.09 -0.99
CA ALA A 194 7.55 -5.55 -2.30
C ALA A 194 8.95 -6.00 -2.73
N ALA A 195 9.27 -5.83 -4.00
CA ALA A 195 10.61 -6.12 -4.52
C ALA A 195 11.66 -5.21 -3.88
N GLY A 196 12.79 -5.79 -3.46
CA GLY A 196 13.98 -5.05 -3.09
C GLY A 196 14.66 -4.37 -4.27
N ALA A 197 15.73 -3.64 -4.02
CA ALA A 197 16.57 -3.04 -5.05
C ALA A 197 18.05 -3.22 -4.70
N ILE A 198 18.91 -3.25 -5.73
CA ILE A 198 20.32 -3.59 -5.58
C ILE A 198 21.20 -2.40 -5.97
N PHE A 199 22.14 -2.05 -5.08
CA PHE A 199 23.21 -1.12 -5.37
C PHE A 199 24.57 -1.75 -5.03
N LYS A 200 25.42 -1.94 -6.03
CA LYS A 200 26.70 -2.67 -5.88
C LYS A 200 26.44 -4.08 -5.33
N ASN A 201 26.93 -4.37 -4.11
CA ASN A 201 26.72 -5.62 -3.41
C ASN A 201 25.68 -5.55 -2.29
N VAL A 202 24.92 -4.48 -2.20
CA VAL A 202 23.86 -4.30 -1.19
C VAL A 202 22.49 -4.52 -1.80
N LEU A 203 21.74 -5.46 -1.24
CA LEU A 203 20.31 -5.61 -1.44
C LEU A 203 19.60 -4.80 -0.36
N VAL A 204 18.82 -3.79 -0.78
CA VAL A 204 17.95 -3.03 0.14
C VAL A 204 16.58 -3.66 0.14
N LEU A 205 16.02 -3.93 1.32
CA LEU A 205 14.71 -4.52 1.55
C LEU A 205 13.87 -3.62 2.47
N ALA A 206 12.63 -3.37 2.09
CA ALA A 206 11.67 -2.59 2.87
C ALA A 206 10.75 -3.53 3.65
N GLY A 207 10.85 -3.54 4.98
CA GLY A 207 10.14 -4.46 5.87
C GLY A 207 8.62 -4.23 5.90
N PHE A 208 7.86 -5.30 5.90
CA PHE A 208 6.40 -5.20 5.95
C PHE A 208 5.88 -4.64 7.27
N ARG A 209 6.50 -5.01 8.39
CA ARG A 209 6.07 -4.55 9.72
C ARG A 209 6.60 -3.15 10.04
N LYS A 210 7.89 -2.96 9.86
CA LYS A 210 8.64 -1.72 10.02
C LYS A 210 10.06 -1.90 9.45
N ASP A 211 10.82 -0.82 9.39
CA ASP A 211 12.24 -0.73 9.12
C ASP A 211 12.67 -1.07 7.69
N VAL A 212 13.83 -0.57 7.32
CA VAL A 212 14.50 -0.83 6.06
C VAL A 212 15.86 -1.46 6.35
N PHE A 213 16.24 -2.44 5.53
CA PHE A 213 17.40 -3.27 5.78
C PHE A 213 18.33 -3.32 4.56
N GLY A 214 19.62 -3.36 4.80
CA GLY A 214 20.63 -3.71 3.80
C GLY A 214 21.19 -5.09 4.05
N PHE A 215 21.29 -5.89 2.98
CA PHE A 215 21.87 -7.22 3.00
C PHE A 215 22.98 -7.34 1.98
N ASP A 216 24.02 -8.12 2.26
CA ASP A 216 25.00 -8.50 1.25
C ASP A 216 24.37 -9.52 0.28
N ILE A 217 24.29 -9.17 -1.02
CA ILE A 217 23.68 -10.02 -2.04
C ILE A 217 24.40 -11.32 -2.30
N ARG A 218 25.67 -11.44 -1.88
CA ARG A 218 26.53 -12.61 -2.09
C ARG A 218 26.31 -13.66 -1.01
N THR A 219 26.14 -13.21 0.26
CA THR A 219 26.08 -14.07 1.44
C THR A 219 24.71 -14.10 2.11
N GLY A 220 23.86 -13.09 1.87
CA GLY A 220 22.58 -12.90 2.56
C GLY A 220 22.71 -12.38 3.99
N GLU A 221 23.88 -11.88 4.39
CA GLU A 221 24.11 -11.32 5.72
C GLU A 221 23.60 -9.89 5.81
N LYS A 222 23.00 -9.56 6.96
CA LYS A 222 22.49 -8.21 7.22
C LYS A 222 23.65 -7.25 7.48
N LEU A 223 23.67 -6.13 6.76
CA LEU A 223 24.69 -5.09 6.84
C LEU A 223 24.27 -3.93 7.73
N TRP A 224 22.99 -3.50 7.64
CA TRP A 224 22.45 -2.36 8.39
C TRP A 224 20.92 -2.44 8.53
N THR A 225 20.40 -1.68 9.48
CA THR A 225 18.98 -1.42 9.69
C THR A 225 18.76 0.09 9.78
N PHE A 226 17.71 0.60 9.13
CA PHE A 226 17.16 1.94 9.31
C PHE A 226 15.81 1.83 9.98
N HIS A 227 15.62 2.45 11.14
CA HIS A 227 14.39 2.39 11.91
C HIS A 227 13.35 3.39 11.35
N THR A 228 12.20 2.90 10.89
CA THR A 228 11.08 3.74 10.41
C THR A 228 10.24 4.27 11.55
N ILE A 229 10.34 3.66 12.74
CA ILE A 229 9.94 4.23 14.03
C ILE A 229 11.25 4.46 14.78
N PRO A 230 11.73 5.71 14.89
CA PRO A 230 13.04 6.00 15.44
C PRO A 230 13.19 5.54 16.89
N GLU A 231 14.33 4.96 17.23
CA GLU A 231 14.70 4.59 18.59
C GLU A 231 15.24 5.80 19.36
N GLU A 232 15.39 5.66 20.67
CA GLU A 232 15.93 6.73 21.52
C GLU A 232 17.30 7.22 21.02
N GLY A 233 17.44 8.54 20.89
CA GLY A 233 18.63 9.19 20.32
C GLY A 233 18.63 9.31 18.80
N GLU A 234 17.71 8.70 18.08
CA GLU A 234 17.56 8.85 16.64
C GLU A 234 16.68 10.06 16.28
N PHE A 235 16.93 10.64 15.12
CA PHE A 235 16.13 11.75 14.59
C PHE A 235 14.67 11.34 14.40
N GLY A 236 13.76 12.10 15.01
CA GLY A 236 12.31 11.90 14.91
C GLY A 236 11.72 11.05 16.05
N HIS A 237 12.54 10.54 17.00
CA HIS A 237 12.05 9.83 18.17
C HIS A 237 11.08 10.67 19.00
N ASP A 238 11.37 11.95 19.17
CA ASP A 238 10.54 12.93 19.88
C ASP A 238 9.18 13.22 19.22
N THR A 239 8.97 12.73 18.01
CA THR A 239 7.68 12.83 17.29
C THR A 239 6.69 11.74 17.66
N TRP A 240 7.05 10.83 18.56
CA TRP A 240 6.21 9.75 19.09
C TRP A 240 6.18 9.83 20.61
N ASP A 241 5.00 9.80 21.21
CA ASP A 241 4.89 9.68 22.68
C ASP A 241 4.89 8.19 23.12
N ARG A 242 4.42 7.28 22.28
CA ARG A 242 4.42 5.83 22.49
C ARG A 242 4.60 5.10 21.15
N PRO A 243 5.84 4.81 20.75
CA PRO A 243 6.12 4.16 19.47
C PRO A 243 5.90 2.65 19.58
N GLU A 244 4.70 2.15 19.26
CA GLU A 244 4.42 0.72 19.31
C GLU A 244 4.56 0.05 17.94
N ASN A 245 3.89 0.58 16.91
CA ASN A 245 3.81 -0.06 15.61
C ASN A 245 3.40 0.94 14.52
N GLY A 246 3.58 0.57 13.25
CA GLY A 246 3.23 1.40 12.10
C GLY A 246 4.44 1.77 11.26
N ALA A 247 4.32 2.84 10.47
CA ALA A 247 5.36 3.30 9.54
C ALA A 247 5.98 2.15 8.73
N ASN A 248 5.16 1.14 8.40
CA ASN A 248 5.57 -0.05 7.67
C ASN A 248 5.85 0.27 6.19
N CYS A 249 6.71 -0.52 5.55
CA CYS A 249 7.18 -0.26 4.19
C CYS A 249 6.53 -1.19 3.15
N TRP A 250 5.24 -1.45 3.28
CA TRP A 250 4.53 -2.39 2.40
C TRP A 250 4.36 -1.91 0.95
N GLY A 251 4.47 -0.60 0.71
CA GLY A 251 4.36 0.00 -0.62
C GLY A 251 5.58 -0.28 -1.50
N GLY A 252 6.74 -0.46 -0.89
CA GLY A 252 7.97 -0.79 -1.59
C GLY A 252 8.93 0.38 -1.76
N MET A 253 9.81 0.26 -2.76
CA MET A 253 10.94 1.14 -2.92
C MET A 253 11.41 1.23 -4.36
N SER A 254 12.19 2.28 -4.64
CA SER A 254 12.99 2.47 -5.85
C SER A 254 14.41 2.83 -5.49
N LEU A 255 15.33 2.74 -6.44
CA LEU A 255 16.74 3.01 -6.19
C LEU A 255 17.38 3.75 -7.37
N ASP A 256 18.03 4.88 -7.07
CA ASP A 256 18.92 5.58 -7.99
C ASP A 256 20.28 4.88 -8.01
N ALA A 257 20.48 4.03 -9.02
CA ALA A 257 21.71 3.27 -9.17
C ALA A 257 22.94 4.13 -9.53
N HIS A 258 22.73 5.39 -9.92
CA HIS A 258 23.84 6.32 -10.16
C HIS A 258 24.36 6.92 -8.86
N ARG A 259 23.44 7.35 -7.97
CA ARG A 259 23.76 8.04 -6.71
C ARG A 259 23.84 7.10 -5.51
N GLY A 260 23.30 5.88 -5.61
CA GLY A 260 23.23 4.94 -4.51
C GLY A 260 22.20 5.34 -3.44
N ILE A 261 21.09 5.93 -3.86
CA ILE A 261 20.02 6.39 -2.97
C ILE A 261 18.79 5.51 -3.15
N ALA A 262 18.33 4.88 -2.08
CA ALA A 262 17.06 4.18 -2.05
C ALA A 262 15.94 5.11 -1.57
N TYR A 263 14.77 5.06 -2.23
CA TYR A 263 13.58 5.83 -1.88
C TYR A 263 12.49 4.87 -1.45
N VAL A 264 12.05 5.00 -0.21
CA VAL A 264 11.11 4.08 0.44
C VAL A 264 9.85 4.84 0.81
N SER A 265 8.69 4.26 0.51
CA SER A 265 7.40 4.76 0.98
C SER A 265 6.98 4.05 2.26
N THR A 266 6.38 4.80 3.20
CA THR A 266 5.90 4.26 4.48
C THR A 266 4.41 4.45 4.66
N GLY A 267 3.81 3.54 5.40
CA GLY A 267 2.41 3.56 5.78
C GLY A 267 2.13 4.35 7.04
N SER A 268 0.88 4.29 7.47
CA SER A 268 0.32 5.00 8.62
C SER A 268 0.89 4.52 9.95
N PRO A 269 0.82 5.35 11.02
CA PRO A 269 1.05 4.87 12.38
C PRO A 269 -0.08 3.91 12.79
N LYS A 270 0.14 3.08 13.79
CA LYS A 270 -0.87 2.15 14.31
C LYS A 270 -1.26 2.51 15.74
N PRO A 271 -2.55 2.32 16.08
CA PRO A 271 -3.69 1.86 15.28
C PRO A 271 -4.14 2.92 14.26
N ASN A 272 -4.55 2.50 13.05
CA ASN A 272 -4.80 3.36 11.88
C ASN A 272 -5.85 4.48 12.08
N PHE A 273 -6.86 4.26 12.92
CA PHE A 273 -8.02 5.15 13.06
C PHE A 273 -8.12 5.78 14.44
N LEU A 274 -7.08 5.66 15.24
CA LEU A 274 -7.07 6.07 16.65
C LEU A 274 -5.71 6.69 17.00
N GLY A 275 -5.61 7.99 16.98
CA GLY A 275 -4.34 8.71 17.23
C GLY A 275 -4.04 8.99 18.70
N HIS A 276 -5.03 8.80 19.60
CA HIS A 276 -4.86 9.08 21.04
C HIS A 276 -3.81 8.20 21.74
N THR A 277 -3.34 7.13 21.09
CA THR A 277 -2.31 6.23 21.61
C THR A 277 -0.90 6.55 21.09
N HIS A 278 -0.78 7.37 20.06
CA HIS A 278 0.52 7.70 19.44
C HIS A 278 0.62 9.20 19.09
N HIS A 279 0.47 10.08 20.08
CA HIS A 279 0.56 11.52 19.87
C HIS A 279 1.89 11.92 19.24
N GLY A 280 1.87 12.99 18.43
CA GLY A 280 3.02 13.55 17.74
C GLY A 280 2.87 13.51 16.21
N LEU A 281 3.89 13.95 15.50
CA LEU A 281 3.92 13.91 14.02
C LEU A 281 4.10 12.52 13.46
N ASN A 282 4.60 11.58 14.27
CA ASN A 282 4.82 10.16 13.96
C ASN A 282 5.80 9.94 12.78
N LEU A 283 6.98 10.57 12.82
CA LEU A 283 8.03 10.27 11.83
C LEU A 283 8.59 8.84 12.03
N PHE A 284 8.72 8.02 11.01
CA PHE A 284 8.54 8.33 9.57
C PHE A 284 7.28 7.70 8.99
N ALA A 285 6.14 7.75 9.65
CA ALA A 285 4.89 7.33 9.03
C ALA A 285 4.48 8.30 7.91
N ASN A 286 3.79 7.78 6.87
CA ASN A 286 3.29 8.54 5.71
C ASN A 286 4.38 9.36 5.01
N CYS A 287 5.59 8.81 4.90
CA CYS A 287 6.76 9.49 4.33
C CYS A 287 7.26 8.85 3.05
N VAL A 288 7.86 9.66 2.19
CA VAL A 288 8.89 9.23 1.25
C VAL A 288 10.24 9.50 1.91
N ILE A 289 11.08 8.49 2.02
CA ILE A 289 12.38 8.56 2.71
C ILE A 289 13.48 8.22 1.72
N ALA A 290 14.48 9.09 1.60
CA ALA A 290 15.72 8.82 0.87
C ALA A 290 16.79 8.31 1.82
N ILE A 291 17.35 7.14 1.50
CA ILE A 291 18.33 6.43 2.34
C ILE A 291 19.58 6.14 1.51
N ASP A 292 20.76 6.40 2.06
CA ASP A 292 22.04 5.95 1.49
C ASP A 292 22.03 4.40 1.46
N ALA A 293 22.05 3.83 0.28
CA ALA A 293 21.91 2.39 0.09
C ALA A 293 23.06 1.56 0.68
N VAL A 294 24.23 2.18 0.86
CA VAL A 294 25.41 1.50 1.42
C VAL A 294 25.45 1.60 2.94
N LYS A 295 25.09 2.78 3.48
CA LYS A 295 25.25 3.09 4.92
C LYS A 295 23.97 2.92 5.71
N GLY A 296 22.80 2.82 5.08
CA GLY A 296 21.49 2.79 5.75
C GLY A 296 21.11 4.10 6.45
N LYS A 297 21.72 5.24 6.08
CA LYS A 297 21.46 6.52 6.72
C LYS A 297 20.47 7.35 5.92
N ARG A 298 19.52 8.00 6.62
CA ARG A 298 18.58 8.94 6.01
C ARG A 298 19.33 10.13 5.42
N ILE A 299 18.99 10.47 4.17
CA ILE A 299 19.44 11.68 3.49
C ILE A 299 18.38 12.77 3.69
N TRP A 300 17.14 12.49 3.30
CA TRP A 300 15.97 13.35 3.51
C TRP A 300 14.69 12.53 3.67
N HIS A 301 13.61 13.19 4.07
CA HIS A 301 12.26 12.65 4.05
C HIS A 301 11.24 13.74 3.72
N PHE A 302 10.10 13.33 3.20
CA PHE A 302 8.95 14.19 2.99
C PHE A 302 7.71 13.47 3.53
N GLN A 303 7.07 14.07 4.54
CA GLN A 303 5.84 13.54 5.14
C GLN A 303 4.62 14.14 4.47
N GLU A 304 3.75 13.32 3.88
CA GLU A 304 2.49 13.76 3.27
C GLU A 304 1.44 14.04 4.34
N ILE A 305 1.03 13.01 5.07
CA ILE A 305 -0.01 13.09 6.11
C ILE A 305 0.65 13.17 7.48
N ARG A 306 0.27 14.17 8.25
CA ARG A 306 0.80 14.39 9.60
C ARG A 306 -0.16 13.84 10.63
N HIS A 307 0.32 12.93 11.50
CA HIS A 307 -0.52 12.27 12.50
C HIS A 307 -1.75 11.65 11.85
N ASP A 308 -1.53 10.63 11.04
CA ASP A 308 -2.57 9.97 10.25
C ASP A 308 -3.50 9.14 11.13
N ILE A 309 -4.79 9.49 11.10
CA ILE A 309 -5.89 8.78 11.74
C ILE A 309 -6.93 8.30 10.72
N TRP A 310 -6.55 8.16 9.44
CA TRP A 310 -7.45 7.80 8.33
C TRP A 310 -6.97 6.61 7.51
N ASP A 311 -5.84 5.97 7.86
CA ASP A 311 -5.22 4.87 7.08
C ASP A 311 -4.81 5.31 5.65
N LEU A 312 -4.26 6.51 5.55
CA LEU A 312 -3.86 7.12 4.28
C LEU A 312 -2.38 6.84 3.95
N ASP A 313 -2.00 5.58 4.03
CA ASP A 313 -0.64 5.11 3.69
C ASP A 313 -0.13 5.68 2.35
N ILE A 314 1.18 5.81 2.19
CA ILE A 314 1.80 5.90 0.86
C ILE A 314 1.96 4.46 0.33
N PRO A 315 1.14 4.04 -0.66
CA PRO A 315 0.84 2.62 -0.87
C PRO A 315 1.78 1.89 -1.84
N CYS A 316 2.66 2.60 -2.55
CA CYS A 316 3.45 2.04 -3.65
C CYS A 316 4.88 2.57 -3.68
N ALA A 317 5.74 1.89 -4.43
CA ALA A 317 7.09 2.35 -4.70
C ALA A 317 7.09 3.70 -5.43
N PRO A 318 7.96 4.65 -5.06
CA PRO A 318 8.16 5.88 -5.82
C PRO A 318 8.64 5.59 -7.25
N ASN A 319 8.20 6.37 -8.22
CA ASN A 319 8.77 6.35 -9.58
C ASN A 319 9.94 7.34 -9.65
N LEU A 320 11.12 6.88 -10.06
CA LEU A 320 12.23 7.81 -10.36
C LEU A 320 12.07 8.32 -11.77
N VAL A 321 11.92 9.62 -11.88
CA VAL A 321 11.57 10.31 -13.14
C VAL A 321 12.59 11.41 -13.45
N THR A 322 12.65 11.82 -14.71
CA THR A 322 13.33 13.05 -15.13
C THR A 322 12.28 13.94 -15.78
N VAL A 323 12.14 15.17 -15.29
CA VAL A 323 11.12 16.13 -15.73
C VAL A 323 11.76 17.41 -16.23
N THR A 324 11.05 18.16 -17.06
CA THR A 324 11.51 19.45 -17.59
C THR A 324 10.99 20.58 -16.69
N ARG A 325 11.90 21.40 -16.17
CA ARG A 325 11.59 22.60 -15.40
C ARG A 325 12.36 23.78 -15.93
N ASN A 326 11.67 24.84 -16.35
CA ASN A 326 12.31 26.03 -16.90
C ASN A 326 13.34 25.71 -18.00
N GLY A 327 12.99 24.79 -18.91
CA GLY A 327 13.84 24.32 -20.01
C GLY A 327 14.99 23.42 -19.58
N ARG A 328 15.11 23.05 -18.30
CA ARG A 328 16.16 22.16 -17.79
C ARG A 328 15.60 20.80 -17.40
N LYS A 329 16.33 19.73 -17.68
CA LYS A 329 16.01 18.38 -17.20
C LYS A 329 16.43 18.24 -15.75
N ILE A 330 15.50 17.84 -14.88
CA ILE A 330 15.66 17.68 -13.43
C ILE A 330 15.33 16.25 -13.04
N ASP A 331 16.20 15.65 -12.24
CA ASP A 331 15.92 14.34 -11.64
C ASP A 331 15.00 14.48 -10.45
N ALA A 332 13.88 13.76 -10.49
CA ALA A 332 12.84 13.82 -9.47
C ALA A 332 12.36 12.44 -9.00
N VAL A 333 11.66 12.45 -7.89
CA VAL A 333 10.89 11.33 -7.36
C VAL A 333 9.41 11.69 -7.52
N ALA A 334 8.64 10.90 -8.26
CA ALA A 334 7.20 11.02 -8.36
C ALA A 334 6.54 9.94 -7.50
N GLN A 335 5.66 10.34 -6.57
CA GLN A 335 4.96 9.44 -5.66
C GLN A 335 3.46 9.68 -5.72
N VAL A 336 2.73 8.70 -6.23
CA VAL A 336 1.27 8.70 -6.17
C VAL A 336 0.80 8.15 -4.83
N THR A 337 -0.29 8.70 -4.27
CA THR A 337 -0.72 8.41 -2.90
C THR A 337 -2.19 7.96 -2.83
N LYS A 338 -2.59 7.40 -1.70
CA LYS A 338 -4.00 7.05 -1.45
C LYS A 338 -4.92 8.27 -1.54
N MET A 339 -4.44 9.44 -1.13
CA MET A 339 -5.22 10.69 -1.25
C MET A 339 -5.42 11.15 -2.69
N GLY A 340 -4.78 10.49 -3.67
CA GLY A 340 -4.83 10.93 -5.06
C GLY A 340 -3.90 12.08 -5.37
N ASN A 341 -2.97 12.40 -4.49
CA ASN A 341 -1.91 13.36 -4.75
C ASN A 341 -0.76 12.70 -5.52
N THR A 342 -0.02 13.52 -6.25
CA THR A 342 1.26 13.16 -6.84
C THR A 342 2.33 14.07 -6.25
N LEU A 343 3.16 13.53 -5.36
CA LEU A 343 4.32 14.27 -4.85
C LEU A 343 5.40 14.22 -5.92
N VAL A 344 5.92 15.37 -6.32
CA VAL A 344 7.07 15.47 -7.24
C VAL A 344 8.19 16.18 -6.49
N LEU A 345 9.19 15.41 -6.07
CA LEU A 345 10.25 15.87 -5.18
C LEU A 345 11.59 15.83 -5.90
N ASP A 346 12.44 16.83 -5.68
CA ASP A 346 13.83 16.80 -6.13
C ASP A 346 14.51 15.55 -5.56
N ARG A 347 15.22 14.81 -6.43
CA ARG A 347 15.76 13.48 -6.08
C ARG A 347 16.82 13.53 -4.98
N VAL A 348 17.61 14.59 -4.91
CA VAL A 348 18.74 14.71 -3.98
C VAL A 348 18.36 15.46 -2.71
N THR A 349 17.52 16.49 -2.83
CA THR A 349 17.20 17.39 -1.70
C THR A 349 15.86 17.06 -1.02
N GLY A 350 14.96 16.35 -1.70
CA GLY A 350 13.60 16.08 -1.22
C GLY A 350 12.66 17.30 -1.25
N LYS A 351 13.11 18.45 -1.78
CA LYS A 351 12.27 19.62 -1.93
C LYS A 351 11.19 19.40 -2.98
N PRO A 352 9.94 19.82 -2.75
CA PRO A 352 8.89 19.65 -3.74
C PRO A 352 9.15 20.53 -4.97
N LEU A 353 8.87 20.02 -6.17
CA LEU A 353 9.01 20.77 -7.42
C LEU A 353 7.77 21.64 -7.75
N PHE A 354 6.68 21.42 -7.04
CA PHE A 354 5.49 22.28 -7.04
C PHE A 354 5.23 22.80 -5.63
N PRO A 355 4.63 23.99 -5.43
CA PRO A 355 4.23 24.44 -4.11
C PRO A 355 3.28 23.41 -3.47
N PHE A 356 3.64 22.89 -2.30
CA PHE A 356 2.81 21.92 -1.59
C PHE A 356 1.93 22.63 -0.58
N ARG A 357 0.66 22.84 -0.96
CA ARG A 357 -0.32 23.53 -0.13
C ARG A 357 -0.90 22.59 0.92
N LEU A 358 -1.02 23.10 2.14
CA LEU A 358 -1.70 22.50 3.27
C LEU A 358 -2.92 23.35 3.61
N LYS A 359 -4.04 22.70 3.95
CA LYS A 359 -5.27 23.36 4.40
C LYS A 359 -5.53 23.02 5.86
N ARG A 360 -6.08 23.99 6.60
CA ARG A 360 -6.50 23.79 7.98
C ARG A 360 -7.54 22.70 8.09
N ALA A 361 -7.25 21.68 8.90
CA ALA A 361 -8.11 20.53 9.17
C ALA A 361 -8.92 20.75 10.47
N PRO A 362 -10.09 20.07 10.66
CA PRO A 362 -10.88 20.19 11.86
C PRO A 362 -10.16 19.59 13.09
N THR A 363 -10.57 20.03 14.29
CA THR A 363 -10.21 19.38 15.56
C THR A 363 -10.93 18.05 15.73
N SER A 364 -10.41 17.17 16.60
CA SER A 364 -11.11 15.94 16.96
C SER A 364 -12.10 16.16 18.10
N PRO A 365 -13.33 15.66 18.00
CA PRO A 365 -14.27 15.61 19.12
C PRO A 365 -14.02 14.40 20.05
N THR A 366 -13.06 13.53 19.71
CA THR A 366 -12.73 12.32 20.49
C THR A 366 -11.87 12.71 21.69
N PRO A 367 -12.34 12.49 22.94
CA PRO A 367 -11.55 12.82 24.12
C PRO A 367 -10.18 12.13 24.13
N GLY A 368 -9.14 12.89 24.37
CA GLY A 368 -7.75 12.41 24.39
C GLY A 368 -7.09 12.30 22.99
N GLU A 369 -7.83 12.54 21.91
CA GLU A 369 -7.26 12.67 20.57
C GLU A 369 -6.61 14.04 20.41
N LEU A 370 -5.45 14.09 19.76
CA LEU A 370 -4.80 15.31 19.31
C LEU A 370 -4.57 15.19 17.80
N THR A 371 -4.74 16.28 17.05
CA THR A 371 -4.64 16.24 15.58
C THR A 371 -3.76 17.36 15.04
N SER A 372 -3.07 17.07 13.93
CA SER A 372 -2.32 18.12 13.23
C SER A 372 -3.28 19.16 12.65
N PRO A 373 -3.01 20.47 12.86
CA PRO A 373 -3.91 21.52 12.37
C PRO A 373 -3.91 21.67 10.85
N TYR A 374 -2.98 21.07 10.13
CA TYR A 374 -2.86 21.19 8.68
C TYR A 374 -2.65 19.84 8.02
N GLN A 375 -3.42 19.61 6.96
CA GLN A 375 -3.32 18.40 6.12
C GLN A 375 -3.21 18.79 4.64
N PRO A 376 -2.70 17.89 3.77
CA PRO A 376 -2.48 18.18 2.35
C PRO A 376 -3.73 18.64 1.61
N ALA A 377 -3.57 19.67 0.80
CA ALA A 377 -4.54 20.15 -0.17
C ALA A 377 -3.79 20.79 -1.36
N PRO A 378 -2.88 20.06 -2.03
CA PRO A 378 -2.11 20.61 -3.13
C PRO A 378 -3.04 20.94 -4.31
N GLU A 379 -2.68 21.98 -5.08
CA GLU A 379 -3.33 22.31 -6.34
C GLU A 379 -2.64 21.63 -7.52
N LEU A 380 -1.30 21.56 -7.42
CA LEU A 380 -0.45 20.92 -8.42
C LEU A 380 0.58 20.00 -7.74
N PRO A 381 0.87 18.83 -8.35
CA PRO A 381 0.08 18.24 -9.43
C PRO A 381 -1.39 18.08 -9.07
N GLU A 382 -2.28 18.23 -10.06
CA GLU A 382 -3.72 18.07 -9.86
C GLU A 382 -4.03 16.70 -9.25
N PRO A 383 -4.85 16.64 -8.17
CA PRO A 383 -5.30 15.36 -7.65
C PRO A 383 -6.02 14.53 -8.72
N PHE A 384 -5.65 13.27 -8.88
CA PHE A 384 -6.22 12.41 -9.92
C PHE A 384 -7.55 11.75 -9.52
N ILE A 385 -7.98 11.86 -8.24
CA ILE A 385 -9.28 11.40 -7.73
C ILE A 385 -9.95 12.47 -6.89
N ARG A 386 -11.25 12.26 -6.60
CA ARG A 386 -11.99 13.03 -5.59
C ARG A 386 -11.42 12.78 -4.20
N GLN A 387 -11.19 13.84 -3.43
CA GLN A 387 -10.57 13.80 -2.11
C GLN A 387 -11.53 14.06 -0.96
N VAL A 388 -12.76 14.48 -1.27
CA VAL A 388 -13.76 14.85 -0.28
C VAL A 388 -15.11 14.28 -0.72
N PHE A 389 -15.82 13.63 0.21
CA PHE A 389 -17.22 13.24 0.00
C PHE A 389 -18.11 14.41 0.37
N THR A 390 -19.13 14.66 -0.45
CA THR A 390 -20.21 15.61 -0.21
C THR A 390 -21.58 14.95 -0.46
N SER A 391 -22.65 15.53 0.04
CA SER A 391 -24.01 15.03 -0.19
C SER A 391 -24.43 14.99 -1.67
N ASP A 392 -23.79 15.79 -2.51
CA ASP A 392 -24.04 15.82 -3.95
C ASP A 392 -23.43 14.64 -4.69
N GLU A 393 -22.47 13.95 -4.05
CA GLU A 393 -21.79 12.79 -4.60
C GLU A 393 -22.57 11.47 -4.43
N VAL A 394 -23.70 11.47 -3.70
CA VAL A 394 -24.52 10.25 -3.57
C VAL A 394 -25.03 9.79 -4.94
N PRO A 395 -25.22 8.46 -5.15
CA PRO A 395 -25.56 7.92 -6.46
C PRO A 395 -26.87 8.53 -7.00
N ASP A 396 -26.92 8.70 -8.30
CA ASP A 396 -28.10 9.15 -9.06
C ASP A 396 -28.58 8.11 -10.08
N ARG A 397 -28.05 6.89 -10.00
CA ARG A 397 -28.36 5.77 -10.88
C ARG A 397 -29.84 5.37 -10.81
N SER A 398 -30.43 5.37 -9.62
CA SER A 398 -31.86 5.21 -9.41
C SER A 398 -32.30 5.94 -8.13
N PRO A 399 -33.60 6.29 -7.99
CA PRO A 399 -34.16 6.87 -6.78
C PRO A 399 -33.95 5.97 -5.55
N GLU A 400 -34.04 4.66 -5.71
CA GLU A 400 -33.88 3.65 -4.67
C GLU A 400 -32.41 3.61 -4.19
N ALA A 401 -31.43 3.58 -5.12
CA ALA A 401 -30.01 3.63 -4.79
C ALA A 401 -29.67 4.91 -4.01
N ARG A 402 -30.19 6.05 -4.45
CA ARG A 402 -30.03 7.33 -3.78
C ARG A 402 -30.62 7.33 -2.38
N ALA A 403 -31.87 6.90 -2.24
CA ALA A 403 -32.55 6.85 -0.94
C ALA A 403 -31.85 5.92 0.05
N TYR A 404 -31.39 4.76 -0.43
CA TYR A 404 -30.66 3.80 0.38
C TYR A 404 -29.35 4.38 0.93
N VAL A 405 -28.53 5.01 0.08
CA VAL A 405 -27.27 5.61 0.49
C VAL A 405 -27.50 6.80 1.42
N LEU A 406 -28.46 7.68 1.12
CA LEU A 406 -28.81 8.81 2.01
C LEU A 406 -29.17 8.31 3.42
N LYS A 407 -29.95 7.24 3.52
CA LYS A 407 -30.28 6.63 4.82
C LYS A 407 -29.04 6.07 5.54
N MET A 408 -28.10 5.45 4.80
CA MET A 408 -26.86 4.94 5.40
C MET A 408 -25.97 6.03 6.00
N ILE A 409 -25.94 7.21 5.39
CA ILE A 409 -25.08 8.32 5.78
C ILE A 409 -25.81 9.41 6.60
N GLU A 410 -27.08 9.23 6.94
CA GLU A 410 -27.94 10.22 7.63
C GLU A 410 -27.28 10.78 8.90
N SER A 411 -26.63 9.92 9.68
CA SER A 411 -25.93 10.31 10.92
C SER A 411 -24.41 10.45 10.74
N ALA A 412 -23.92 10.31 9.50
CA ALA A 412 -22.48 10.30 9.25
C ALA A 412 -21.93 11.73 9.09
N ARG A 413 -20.70 11.92 9.54
CA ARG A 413 -19.92 13.12 9.28
C ARG A 413 -19.06 12.88 8.03
N PHE A 414 -18.83 13.90 7.23
CA PHE A 414 -17.96 13.86 6.06
C PHE A 414 -17.36 15.23 5.77
N GLY A 415 -16.36 15.30 4.94
CA GLY A 415 -15.66 16.52 4.58
C GLY A 415 -14.14 16.37 4.58
N PHE A 416 -13.45 17.48 4.45
CA PHE A 416 -11.98 17.56 4.38
C PHE A 416 -11.34 17.04 5.67
N TYR A 417 -10.63 15.92 5.60
CA TYR A 417 -9.96 15.24 6.72
C TYR A 417 -10.85 15.20 7.97
N GLN A 418 -12.08 14.74 7.79
CA GLN A 418 -13.04 14.66 8.87
C GLN A 418 -12.56 13.70 9.96
N THR A 419 -12.49 14.18 11.19
CA THR A 419 -12.00 13.41 12.34
C THR A 419 -13.06 12.49 12.90
N HIS A 420 -12.66 11.41 13.56
CA HIS A 420 -13.56 10.45 14.18
C HIS A 420 -14.30 11.03 15.39
N ALA A 421 -15.52 10.55 15.63
CA ALA A 421 -16.31 10.83 16.82
C ALA A 421 -16.88 9.52 17.36
N PRO A 422 -16.74 9.20 18.66
CA PRO A 422 -17.26 7.96 19.21
C PRO A 422 -18.78 7.82 18.97
N GLY A 423 -19.17 6.68 18.42
CA GLY A 423 -20.57 6.38 18.13
C GLY A 423 -21.12 6.95 16.82
N MET A 424 -20.48 7.94 16.22
CA MET A 424 -20.88 8.55 14.94
C MET A 424 -20.00 8.03 13.81
N PRO A 425 -20.60 7.52 12.71
CA PRO A 425 -19.81 7.13 11.55
C PRO A 425 -19.22 8.36 10.82
N ILE A 426 -18.11 8.16 10.14
CA ILE A 426 -17.61 9.11 9.13
C ILE A 426 -17.62 8.45 7.76
N VAL A 427 -17.93 9.22 6.72
CA VAL A 427 -17.69 8.83 5.32
C VAL A 427 -16.35 9.39 4.91
N MET A 428 -15.40 8.51 4.65
CA MET A 428 -14.07 8.84 4.16
C MET A 428 -14.01 8.77 2.65
N MET A 429 -13.47 9.80 2.01
CA MET A 429 -13.14 9.84 0.59
C MET A 429 -11.72 10.37 0.41
N PRO A 430 -10.82 9.64 -0.24
CA PRO A 430 -10.98 8.24 -0.65
C PRO A 430 -11.13 7.31 0.55
N GLY A 431 -11.77 6.16 0.34
CA GLY A 431 -11.82 5.10 1.35
C GLY A 431 -10.51 4.33 1.46
N THR A 432 -10.45 3.38 2.39
CA THR A 432 -9.23 2.61 2.71
C THR A 432 -8.66 1.79 1.53
N HIS A 433 -9.46 1.53 0.49
CA HIS A 433 -9.02 0.89 -0.76
C HIS A 433 -9.24 1.83 -1.97
N GLY A 434 -9.28 3.13 -1.73
CA GLY A 434 -9.39 4.16 -2.77
C GLY A 434 -8.03 4.80 -3.07
N GLY A 435 -8.03 5.68 -4.07
CA GLY A 435 -6.82 6.33 -4.56
C GLY A 435 -5.87 5.36 -5.26
N ALA A 436 -4.59 5.69 -5.25
CA ALA A 436 -3.57 4.76 -5.69
C ALA A 436 -3.41 3.62 -4.68
N GLU A 437 -3.03 2.47 -5.20
CA GLU A 437 -2.80 1.26 -4.42
C GLU A 437 -1.36 0.75 -4.65
N TRP A 438 -1.02 -0.39 -4.04
CA TRP A 438 0.33 -0.98 -4.10
C TRP A 438 0.87 -1.20 -5.53
N THR A 439 -0.02 -1.23 -6.50
CA THR A 439 0.32 -1.33 -7.92
C THR A 439 0.97 -0.06 -8.47
N GLY A 440 0.72 1.10 -7.87
CA GLY A 440 1.37 2.38 -8.20
C GLY A 440 1.19 2.86 -9.62
N ALA A 441 2.15 3.63 -10.12
CA ALA A 441 2.13 4.27 -11.44
C ALA A 441 3.23 3.74 -12.38
N CYS A 442 3.14 4.02 -13.68
CA CYS A 442 4.24 3.90 -14.63
C CYS A 442 4.56 5.26 -15.27
N PHE A 443 5.79 5.42 -15.73
CA PHE A 443 6.29 6.70 -16.25
C PHE A 443 6.89 6.53 -17.65
N ASP A 444 6.44 7.35 -18.59
CA ASP A 444 7.02 7.44 -19.91
C ASP A 444 8.09 8.57 -19.97
N PRO A 445 9.37 8.23 -20.13
CA PRO A 445 10.43 9.22 -20.16
C PRO A 445 10.46 10.08 -21.44
N GLU A 446 9.71 9.71 -22.49
CA GLU A 446 9.64 10.45 -23.73
C GLU A 446 8.62 11.59 -23.66
N SER A 447 7.42 11.29 -23.17
CA SER A 447 6.35 12.28 -23.01
C SER A 447 6.36 12.96 -21.64
N GLU A 448 7.10 12.42 -20.67
CA GLU A 448 7.12 12.85 -19.25
C GLU A 448 5.74 12.74 -18.56
N LEU A 449 4.91 11.81 -19.06
CA LEU A 449 3.61 11.48 -18.49
C LEU A 449 3.74 10.34 -17.47
N LEU A 450 3.04 10.50 -16.35
CA LEU A 450 2.88 9.48 -15.31
C LEU A 450 1.45 8.92 -15.38
N TYR A 451 1.32 7.60 -15.56
CA TYR A 451 0.02 6.94 -15.66
C TYR A 451 -0.30 6.22 -14.37
N VAL A 452 -1.53 6.39 -13.87
CA VAL A 452 -1.99 5.79 -12.62
C VAL A 452 -3.42 5.29 -12.76
N SER A 453 -3.68 4.06 -12.31
CA SER A 453 -5.04 3.55 -12.10
C SER A 453 -5.42 3.75 -10.63
N ALA A 454 -6.68 4.12 -10.38
CA ALA A 454 -7.17 4.36 -9.04
C ALA A 454 -8.64 3.98 -8.88
N THR A 455 -9.07 3.80 -7.63
CA THR A 455 -10.46 3.51 -7.26
C THR A 455 -11.04 4.68 -6.49
N GLU A 456 -12.23 5.13 -6.89
CA GLU A 456 -13.00 6.17 -6.20
C GLU A 456 -14.16 5.52 -5.44
N LEU A 457 -13.89 4.98 -4.25
CA LEU A 457 -14.87 4.27 -3.43
C LEU A 457 -14.76 4.72 -1.97
N PRO A 458 -15.80 5.37 -1.41
CA PRO A 458 -15.82 5.77 -0.01
C PRO A 458 -15.86 4.58 0.95
N SER A 459 -15.38 4.81 2.17
CA SER A 459 -15.54 3.89 3.30
C SER A 459 -16.32 4.55 4.43
N ILE A 460 -17.12 3.75 5.13
CA ILE A 460 -17.77 4.19 6.37
C ILE A 460 -16.92 3.67 7.53
N VAL A 461 -16.45 4.57 8.38
CA VAL A 461 -15.63 4.24 9.55
C VAL A 461 -16.36 4.67 10.80
N LYS A 462 -16.43 3.78 11.80
CA LYS A 462 -17.02 4.06 13.10
C LYS A 462 -16.08 3.60 14.20
N ILE A 463 -15.80 4.52 15.12
CA ILE A 463 -15.15 4.18 16.39
C ILE A 463 -16.19 4.14 17.50
N THR A 464 -15.96 3.28 18.50
CA THR A 464 -16.82 3.14 19.67
C THR A 464 -15.98 3.28 20.92
N ARG A 465 -16.51 3.94 21.94
CA ARG A 465 -15.87 3.95 23.25
C ARG A 465 -15.96 2.57 23.87
N THR A 466 -14.83 2.05 24.31
CA THR A 466 -14.76 0.79 25.03
C THR A 466 -14.36 1.11 26.47
N ASP A 467 -15.32 1.10 27.38
CA ASP A 467 -15.05 1.30 28.83
C ASP A 467 -14.47 0.04 29.50
N ARG A 468 -14.09 -0.95 28.67
CA ARG A 468 -13.55 -2.22 29.15
C ARG A 468 -12.04 -2.15 29.22
N THR A 469 -11.50 -2.37 30.39
CA THR A 469 -10.12 -2.79 30.59
C THR A 469 -9.82 -3.96 29.66
N VAL A 470 -8.94 -3.77 28.69
CA VAL A 470 -8.36 -4.91 27.95
C VAL A 470 -7.52 -5.66 28.98
N VAL A 471 -8.06 -6.75 29.48
CA VAL A 471 -7.27 -7.66 30.30
C VAL A 471 -6.20 -8.23 29.39
N ASP A 472 -4.93 -8.06 29.77
CA ASP A 472 -3.84 -8.71 29.07
C ASP A 472 -3.94 -10.22 29.31
N GLU A 473 -4.64 -10.88 28.40
CA GLU A 473 -4.93 -12.32 28.51
C GLU A 473 -3.66 -13.17 28.46
N THR A 474 -2.55 -12.62 28.00
CA THR A 474 -1.27 -13.35 28.04
C THR A 474 -0.76 -13.57 29.46
N LYS A 475 -1.23 -12.77 30.41
CA LYS A 475 -0.88 -12.85 31.85
C LYS A 475 -1.88 -13.67 32.66
N LEU A 476 -2.96 -14.20 32.07
CA LEU A 476 -3.93 -15.04 32.75
C LEU A 476 -3.45 -16.49 32.81
N THR A 477 -3.83 -17.18 33.89
CA THR A 477 -3.57 -18.61 34.06
C THR A 477 -4.24 -19.39 32.91
N SER A 478 -3.52 -20.33 32.30
CA SER A 478 -4.06 -21.15 31.21
C SER A 478 -5.16 -22.07 31.70
N THR A 479 -6.41 -21.84 31.26
CA THR A 479 -7.56 -22.68 31.54
C THR A 479 -7.78 -23.72 30.43
N PRO A 480 -8.55 -24.80 30.66
CA PRO A 480 -8.92 -25.74 29.61
C PRO A 480 -9.55 -25.06 28.40
N GLY A 481 -10.49 -24.12 28.61
CA GLY A 481 -11.16 -23.36 27.56
C GLY A 481 -10.20 -22.47 26.77
N ARG A 482 -9.25 -21.85 27.45
CA ARG A 482 -8.20 -21.07 26.78
C ARG A 482 -7.32 -21.94 25.87
N LYS A 483 -6.95 -23.13 26.27
CA LYS A 483 -6.19 -24.07 25.43
C LYS A 483 -6.95 -24.43 24.15
N VAL A 484 -8.26 -24.66 24.24
CA VAL A 484 -9.10 -24.88 23.06
C VAL A 484 -9.11 -23.64 22.17
N TYR A 485 -9.26 -22.45 22.76
CA TYR A 485 -9.20 -21.17 22.02
C TYR A 485 -7.87 -20.97 21.30
N GLU A 486 -6.74 -21.20 21.96
CA GLU A 486 -5.41 -21.07 21.38
C GLU A 486 -5.18 -22.04 20.23
N THR A 487 -5.81 -23.22 20.26
CA THR A 487 -5.69 -24.22 19.20
C THR A 487 -6.51 -23.85 17.96
N PHE A 488 -7.75 -23.37 18.12
CA PHE A 488 -8.71 -23.27 17.03
C PHE A 488 -9.13 -21.83 16.66
N CYS A 489 -9.00 -20.87 17.57
CA CYS A 489 -9.63 -19.56 17.43
C CYS A 489 -8.63 -18.39 17.35
N ILE A 490 -7.45 -18.52 17.95
CA ILE A 490 -6.47 -17.45 18.14
C ILE A 490 -5.97 -16.86 16.81
N ALA A 491 -5.85 -17.68 15.78
CA ALA A 491 -5.34 -17.25 14.47
C ALA A 491 -6.21 -16.14 13.83
N CYS A 492 -7.52 -16.19 14.08
CA CYS A 492 -8.48 -15.23 13.55
C CYS A 492 -8.89 -14.18 14.58
N HIS A 493 -9.08 -14.60 15.84
CA HIS A 493 -9.58 -13.71 16.87
C HIS A 493 -8.51 -13.05 17.75
N GLY A 494 -7.24 -13.40 17.55
CA GLY A 494 -6.09 -12.79 18.24
C GLY A 494 -5.88 -13.28 19.68
N PRO A 495 -4.70 -13.06 20.29
CA PRO A 495 -4.34 -13.61 21.60
C PRO A 495 -5.16 -13.05 22.76
N SER A 496 -5.78 -11.88 22.58
CA SER A 496 -6.67 -11.24 23.57
C SER A 496 -8.11 -11.12 23.06
N ARG A 497 -8.53 -11.99 22.14
CA ARG A 497 -9.89 -12.03 21.56
C ARG A 497 -10.32 -10.74 20.84
N GLN A 498 -9.37 -9.86 20.52
CA GLN A 498 -9.59 -8.54 19.91
C GLN A 498 -10.02 -8.58 18.43
N GLY A 499 -9.89 -9.75 17.77
CA GLY A 499 -10.08 -9.91 16.34
C GLY A 499 -8.81 -9.54 15.54
N VAL A 500 -8.64 -10.16 14.37
CA VAL A 500 -7.53 -9.89 13.44
C VAL A 500 -8.08 -9.83 12.01
N GLY A 501 -7.75 -8.78 11.28
CA GLY A 501 -8.21 -8.60 9.90
C GLY A 501 -9.73 -8.48 9.79
N VAL A 502 -10.38 -9.42 9.12
CA VAL A 502 -11.84 -9.45 8.94
C VAL A 502 -12.59 -10.14 10.09
N ALA A 503 -11.85 -10.81 10.99
CA ALA A 503 -12.46 -11.50 12.12
C ALA A 503 -12.84 -10.48 13.21
N PRO A 504 -14.09 -10.50 13.70
CA PRO A 504 -14.55 -9.54 14.69
C PRO A 504 -13.92 -9.80 16.06
N SER A 505 -13.83 -8.74 16.88
CA SER A 505 -13.56 -8.90 18.30
C SER A 505 -14.65 -9.71 18.98
N ILE A 506 -14.24 -10.70 19.76
CA ILE A 506 -15.12 -11.53 20.61
C ILE A 506 -14.91 -11.28 22.10
N VAL A 507 -14.24 -10.18 22.46
CA VAL A 507 -14.18 -9.67 23.82
C VAL A 507 -15.58 -9.31 24.29
N GLY A 508 -15.96 -9.78 25.48
CA GLY A 508 -17.27 -9.52 26.07
C GLY A 508 -18.45 -10.06 25.26
N LEU A 509 -18.29 -11.24 24.71
CA LEU A 509 -19.29 -11.93 23.90
C LEU A 509 -20.64 -12.07 24.60
N SER A 510 -20.64 -12.30 25.92
CA SER A 510 -21.83 -12.44 26.76
C SER A 510 -22.78 -11.25 26.73
N SER A 511 -22.31 -10.05 26.34
CA SER A 511 -23.19 -8.87 26.21
C SER A 511 -23.88 -8.76 24.86
N ARG A 512 -23.52 -9.60 23.89
CA ARG A 512 -23.96 -9.51 22.51
C ARG A 512 -24.66 -10.77 21.99
N LEU A 513 -24.28 -11.92 22.49
CA LEU A 513 -24.83 -13.22 22.09
C LEU A 513 -25.14 -14.07 23.31
N LYS A 514 -26.15 -14.92 23.19
CA LYS A 514 -26.44 -15.94 24.19
C LYS A 514 -25.51 -17.14 24.03
N ASP A 515 -25.27 -17.88 25.08
CA ASP A 515 -24.46 -19.09 25.08
C ASP A 515 -24.88 -20.06 23.97
N GLN A 516 -26.18 -20.32 23.85
CA GLN A 516 -26.70 -21.22 22.81
C GLN A 516 -26.43 -20.75 21.40
N ASP A 517 -26.50 -19.43 21.12
CA ASP A 517 -26.23 -18.86 19.80
C ASP A 517 -24.79 -19.13 19.36
N VAL A 518 -23.84 -19.06 20.32
CA VAL A 518 -22.42 -19.32 20.05
C VAL A 518 -22.15 -20.82 19.88
N ARG A 519 -22.80 -21.67 20.69
CA ARG A 519 -22.73 -23.13 20.54
C ARG A 519 -23.22 -23.59 19.16
N ASP A 520 -24.28 -22.97 18.66
CA ASP A 520 -24.85 -23.29 17.35
C ASP A 520 -23.98 -22.70 16.19
N LEU A 521 -23.28 -21.61 16.46
CA LEU A 521 -22.43 -20.94 15.49
C LEU A 521 -21.12 -21.70 15.23
N ILE A 522 -20.47 -22.19 16.27
CA ILE A 522 -19.16 -22.83 16.19
C ILE A 522 -19.12 -23.99 15.16
N PRO A 523 -20.03 -24.98 15.18
CA PRO A 523 -20.02 -26.07 14.24
C PRO A 523 -20.47 -25.69 12.82
N LYS A 524 -21.20 -24.58 12.65
CA LYS A 524 -21.75 -24.13 11.36
C LYS A 524 -20.87 -23.11 10.66
N GLY A 525 -20.08 -22.35 11.43
CA GLY A 525 -19.39 -21.18 10.95
C GLY A 525 -20.32 -20.01 10.58
N ARG A 526 -19.79 -18.86 10.23
CA ARG A 526 -20.57 -17.69 9.78
C ARG A 526 -19.70 -16.74 8.96
N GLY A 527 -20.08 -16.45 7.74
CA GLY A 527 -19.34 -15.54 6.86
C GLY A 527 -17.94 -16.07 6.58
N SER A 528 -16.90 -15.35 7.02
CA SER A 528 -15.50 -15.77 6.88
C SER A 528 -15.03 -16.74 7.97
N MET A 529 -15.83 -16.99 8.99
CA MET A 529 -15.54 -17.96 10.04
C MET A 529 -15.85 -19.38 9.51
N PRO A 530 -14.84 -20.27 9.43
CA PRO A 530 -15.07 -21.64 8.99
C PRO A 530 -15.87 -22.43 10.06
N PRO A 531 -16.60 -23.47 9.66
CA PRO A 531 -17.21 -24.41 10.61
C PRO A 531 -16.13 -25.19 11.36
N LEU A 532 -16.33 -25.43 12.64
CA LEU A 532 -15.45 -26.19 13.53
C LEU A 532 -16.21 -27.41 14.13
N PRO A 533 -16.59 -28.40 13.31
CA PRO A 533 -17.34 -29.58 13.77
C PRO A 533 -16.48 -30.58 14.57
N VAL A 534 -15.17 -30.33 14.69
CA VAL A 534 -14.19 -31.23 15.31
C VAL A 534 -14.11 -31.12 16.84
N LEU A 535 -14.78 -30.13 17.44
CA LEU A 535 -14.80 -29.98 18.90
C LEU A 535 -15.77 -30.99 19.54
N ASP A 536 -15.27 -31.77 20.47
CA ASP A 536 -16.13 -32.61 21.27
C ASP A 536 -16.95 -31.80 22.30
N LYS A 537 -17.88 -32.47 22.98
CA LYS A 537 -18.77 -31.80 23.96
C LYS A 537 -17.96 -31.13 25.07
N LYS A 538 -16.94 -31.80 25.62
CA LYS A 538 -16.11 -31.26 26.69
C LYS A 538 -15.31 -30.04 26.21
N GLN A 539 -14.68 -30.11 25.05
CA GLN A 539 -13.96 -28.99 24.45
C GLN A 539 -14.88 -27.79 24.19
N THR A 540 -16.10 -28.06 23.72
CA THR A 540 -17.10 -27.01 23.51
C THR A 540 -17.51 -26.35 24.85
N ASP A 541 -17.77 -27.15 25.85
CA ASP A 541 -18.15 -26.64 27.20
C ASP A 541 -17.00 -25.82 27.80
N ASP A 542 -15.78 -26.33 27.79
CA ASP A 542 -14.57 -25.61 28.24
C ASP A 542 -14.38 -24.29 27.48
N LEU A 543 -14.54 -24.32 26.15
CA LEU A 543 -14.42 -23.12 25.30
C LEU A 543 -15.49 -22.08 25.65
N MET A 544 -16.73 -22.50 25.90
CA MET A 544 -17.82 -21.61 26.31
C MET A 544 -17.55 -20.94 27.65
N GLU A 545 -17.01 -21.68 28.63
CA GLU A 545 -16.59 -21.09 29.92
C GLU A 545 -15.55 -19.97 29.68
N TYR A 546 -14.56 -20.20 28.79
CA TYR A 546 -13.56 -19.20 28.45
C TYR A 546 -14.13 -18.00 27.65
N LEU A 547 -14.98 -18.24 26.66
CA LEU A 547 -15.52 -17.17 25.79
C LEU A 547 -16.49 -16.27 26.56
N PHE A 548 -17.19 -16.82 27.54
CA PHE A 548 -18.16 -16.10 28.41
C PHE A 548 -17.54 -15.64 29.71
N ASP A 549 -16.21 -15.74 29.86
CA ASP A 549 -15.46 -15.25 31.03
C ASP A 549 -15.88 -15.90 32.36
N ARG A 550 -16.34 -17.16 32.36
CA ARG A 550 -16.82 -17.91 33.50
C ARG A 550 -15.75 -18.78 34.17
N ASP A 551 -14.65 -19.06 33.50
CA ASP A 551 -13.59 -19.99 33.94
C ASP A 551 -12.41 -19.29 34.64
N ARG A 552 -12.53 -17.99 34.98
CA ARG A 552 -11.41 -17.21 35.50
C ARG A 552 -11.83 -16.17 36.54
N GLU A 553 -10.97 -15.99 37.53
CA GLU A 553 -11.01 -14.81 38.37
C GLU A 553 -10.26 -13.66 37.65
N TYR A 554 -10.96 -12.61 37.37
CA TYR A 554 -10.32 -11.40 36.86
C TYR A 554 -9.52 -10.72 37.97
N PRO A 555 -8.23 -10.36 37.74
CA PRO A 555 -7.55 -9.43 38.60
C PRO A 555 -8.40 -8.16 38.68
N LYS A 556 -8.51 -7.54 39.89
CA LYS A 556 -9.20 -6.26 40.04
C LYS A 556 -8.74 -5.32 38.94
N PRO A 557 -9.65 -4.67 38.19
CA PRO A 557 -9.27 -3.79 37.10
C PRO A 557 -8.27 -2.77 37.63
N PRO A 558 -7.18 -2.50 36.93
CA PRO A 558 -6.27 -1.43 37.29
C PRO A 558 -7.07 -0.15 37.41
N THR A 559 -6.72 0.68 38.37
CA THR A 559 -7.25 2.03 38.53
C THR A 559 -7.34 2.69 37.16
N ARG A 560 -8.50 3.24 36.83
CA ARG A 560 -8.95 3.84 35.57
C ARG A 560 -7.81 4.17 34.61
N PRO A 561 -7.80 3.68 33.36
CA PRO A 561 -6.76 4.07 32.41
C PRO A 561 -6.76 5.58 32.28
N GLU A 562 -5.59 6.19 32.32
CA GLU A 562 -5.41 7.66 32.19
C GLU A 562 -6.00 8.22 30.90
N ARG A 563 -6.29 7.38 29.90
CA ARG A 563 -6.89 7.74 28.61
C ARG A 563 -8.10 6.86 28.30
N PRO A 564 -9.15 7.43 27.68
CA PRO A 564 -10.30 6.67 27.22
C PRO A 564 -9.87 5.56 26.25
N SER A 565 -10.50 4.40 26.36
CA SER A 565 -10.26 3.30 25.42
C SER A 565 -11.29 3.32 24.29
N TYR A 566 -10.84 3.17 23.05
CA TYR A 566 -11.69 3.15 21.87
C TYR A 566 -11.47 1.86 21.07
N GLY A 567 -12.57 1.34 20.53
CA GLY A 567 -12.58 0.23 19.59
C GLY A 567 -12.87 0.70 18.17
N PHE A 568 -12.40 -0.05 17.21
CA PHE A 568 -12.60 0.19 15.80
C PHE A 568 -13.54 -0.89 15.21
N GLY A 569 -14.64 -0.46 14.58
CA GLY A 569 -15.69 -1.33 14.04
C GLY A 569 -15.46 -1.83 12.61
N GLY A 570 -14.25 -1.65 12.07
CA GLY A 570 -13.97 -1.95 10.66
C GLY A 570 -14.21 -0.74 9.73
N PHE A 571 -13.98 -0.96 8.45
CA PHE A 571 -14.11 0.06 7.40
C PHE A 571 -14.93 -0.47 6.20
N PRO A 572 -16.21 -0.81 6.41
CA PRO A 572 -17.06 -1.25 5.31
C PRO A 572 -17.07 -0.18 4.21
N LYS A 573 -17.14 -0.64 2.97
CA LYS A 573 -17.27 0.24 1.81
C LYS A 573 -18.68 0.75 1.72
N LEU A 574 -18.84 1.98 1.24
CA LEU A 574 -20.15 2.54 0.95
C LEU A 574 -20.65 1.99 -0.38
N PHE A 575 -21.64 1.10 -0.30
CA PHE A 575 -22.35 0.55 -1.46
C PHE A 575 -23.83 0.88 -1.40
N ASP A 576 -24.50 0.90 -2.56
CA ASP A 576 -25.93 0.93 -2.62
C ASP A 576 -26.56 -0.46 -2.36
N HIS A 577 -27.88 -0.56 -2.47
CA HIS A 577 -28.62 -1.80 -2.17
C HIS A 577 -28.40 -2.92 -3.18
N GLU A 578 -27.87 -2.62 -4.37
CA GLU A 578 -27.49 -3.59 -5.41
C GLU A 578 -26.02 -3.94 -5.40
N GLY A 579 -25.22 -3.31 -4.50
CA GLY A 579 -23.81 -3.58 -4.34
C GLY A 579 -22.88 -2.76 -5.25
N TYR A 580 -23.39 -1.77 -5.95
CA TYR A 580 -22.57 -0.79 -6.66
C TYR A 580 -22.04 0.28 -5.70
N PRO A 581 -20.94 0.97 -6.04
CA PRO A 581 -20.42 2.04 -5.20
C PRO A 581 -21.46 3.10 -4.86
N GLY A 582 -21.57 3.45 -3.57
CA GLY A 582 -22.51 4.42 -3.03
C GLY A 582 -22.14 5.88 -3.33
N ILE A 583 -21.61 6.13 -4.49
CA ILE A 583 -21.16 7.44 -5.00
C ILE A 583 -21.41 7.50 -6.50
N LYS A 584 -21.56 8.69 -7.05
CA LYS A 584 -21.63 8.89 -8.51
C LYS A 584 -20.37 8.36 -9.20
N PRO A 585 -20.46 7.81 -10.42
CA PRO A 585 -19.27 7.46 -11.19
C PRO A 585 -18.41 8.72 -11.53
N PRO A 586 -17.13 8.55 -11.92
CA PRO A 586 -16.46 7.27 -12.13
C PRO A 586 -16.07 6.58 -10.82
N TRP A 587 -16.14 5.24 -10.79
CA TRP A 587 -15.79 4.42 -9.63
C TRP A 587 -14.35 3.87 -9.71
N GLY A 588 -13.84 3.76 -10.92
CA GLY A 588 -12.46 3.47 -11.23
C GLY A 588 -11.98 4.36 -12.35
N ILE A 589 -10.74 4.79 -12.29
CA ILE A 589 -10.13 5.67 -13.28
C ILE A 589 -8.75 5.19 -13.72
N LEU A 590 -8.38 5.57 -14.93
CA LEU A 590 -7.02 5.62 -15.42
C LEU A 590 -6.72 7.07 -15.82
N ALA A 591 -5.61 7.61 -15.33
CA ALA A 591 -5.23 8.99 -15.58
C ALA A 591 -3.77 9.10 -16.03
N ALA A 592 -3.48 10.08 -16.89
CA ALA A 592 -2.15 10.53 -17.22
C ALA A 592 -1.91 11.92 -16.65
N ILE A 593 -0.81 12.07 -15.93
CA ILE A 593 -0.40 13.30 -15.27
C ILE A 593 0.84 13.83 -15.99
N ASP A 594 0.77 15.02 -16.55
CA ASP A 594 1.95 15.71 -17.08
C ASP A 594 2.76 16.24 -15.90
N LEU A 595 3.92 15.63 -15.65
CA LEU A 595 4.79 16.02 -14.55
C LEU A 595 5.49 17.36 -14.73
N ASN A 596 5.43 17.96 -15.92
CA ASN A 596 5.99 19.29 -16.19
C ASN A 596 5.04 20.40 -15.77
N SER A 597 3.78 20.31 -16.20
CA SER A 597 2.75 21.29 -15.84
C SER A 597 2.07 20.97 -14.50
N GLY A 598 2.06 19.71 -14.08
CA GLY A 598 1.29 19.20 -12.96
C GLY A 598 -0.19 19.02 -13.28
N ARG A 599 -0.61 19.15 -14.55
CA ARG A 599 -1.99 18.99 -14.99
C ARG A 599 -2.29 17.55 -15.40
N LEU A 600 -3.56 17.17 -15.30
CA LEU A 600 -4.03 15.94 -15.92
C LEU A 600 -4.01 16.12 -17.45
N ALA A 601 -3.23 15.31 -18.16
CA ALA A 601 -3.26 15.25 -19.61
C ALA A 601 -4.57 14.64 -20.08
N TRP A 602 -5.00 13.58 -19.41
CA TRP A 602 -6.32 12.95 -19.59
C TRP A 602 -6.70 12.11 -18.35
N LYS A 603 -7.99 11.88 -18.18
CA LYS A 603 -8.57 11.01 -17.16
C LYS A 603 -9.82 10.35 -17.73
N ILE A 604 -9.89 9.02 -17.64
CA ILE A 604 -11.00 8.22 -18.19
C ILE A 604 -11.57 7.27 -17.13
N PRO A 605 -12.86 6.88 -17.21
CA PRO A 605 -13.38 5.74 -16.49
C PRO A 605 -12.60 4.47 -16.87
N TYR A 606 -12.28 3.64 -15.89
CA TYR A 606 -11.45 2.44 -16.09
C TYR A 606 -12.17 1.18 -15.56
N GLY A 607 -12.46 0.26 -16.50
CA GLY A 607 -13.26 -0.94 -16.27
C GLY A 607 -14.75 -0.70 -16.53
N GLU A 608 -15.51 -1.77 -16.64
CA GLU A 608 -16.90 -1.76 -17.05
C GLU A 608 -17.75 -2.70 -16.16
N TYR A 609 -18.94 -2.27 -15.84
CA TYR A 609 -20.04 -3.14 -15.42
C TYR A 609 -20.92 -3.35 -16.65
N GLU A 610 -20.71 -4.47 -17.36
CA GLU A 610 -21.32 -4.77 -18.66
C GLU A 610 -22.87 -4.74 -18.58
N GLU A 611 -23.44 -5.11 -17.43
CA GLU A 611 -24.88 -5.04 -17.17
C GLU A 611 -25.42 -3.61 -17.12
N LEU A 612 -24.62 -2.64 -16.66
CA LEU A 612 -25.02 -1.22 -16.62
C LEU A 612 -24.90 -0.57 -18.00
N THR A 613 -23.84 -0.86 -18.74
CA THR A 613 -23.67 -0.34 -20.10
C THR A 613 -24.69 -0.93 -21.06
N ALA A 614 -25.10 -2.20 -20.88
CA ALA A 614 -26.20 -2.82 -21.63
C ALA A 614 -27.57 -2.14 -21.38
N GLN A 615 -27.73 -1.49 -20.23
CA GLN A 615 -28.92 -0.68 -19.89
C GLN A 615 -28.79 0.79 -20.38
N GLY A 616 -27.74 1.13 -21.13
CA GLY A 616 -27.51 2.46 -21.68
C GLY A 616 -26.80 3.44 -20.75
N MET A 617 -26.26 2.98 -19.61
CA MET A 617 -25.42 3.85 -18.78
C MET A 617 -24.07 4.08 -19.44
N PRO A 618 -23.48 5.29 -19.32
CA PRO A 618 -22.08 5.53 -19.69
C PRO A 618 -21.13 4.64 -18.90
N LEU A 619 -19.89 4.48 -19.39
CA LEU A 619 -18.84 3.79 -18.66
C LEU A 619 -18.66 4.39 -17.26
N THR A 620 -18.80 3.55 -16.24
CA THR A 620 -18.71 3.97 -14.85
C THR A 620 -17.30 3.78 -14.25
N GLY A 621 -16.47 2.98 -14.91
CA GLY A 621 -15.29 2.41 -14.26
C GLY A 621 -15.67 1.39 -13.19
N THR A 622 -14.70 0.61 -12.72
CA THR A 622 -14.90 -0.37 -11.65
C THR A 622 -13.81 -0.25 -10.60
N ARG A 623 -14.01 -0.88 -9.44
CA ARG A 623 -12.89 -1.13 -8.53
C ARG A 623 -11.77 -1.83 -9.28
N ASN A 624 -10.54 -1.40 -9.05
CA ASN A 624 -9.38 -1.98 -9.72
C ASN A 624 -8.18 -2.08 -8.79
N PHE A 625 -7.32 -3.07 -9.04
CA PHE A 625 -6.04 -3.29 -8.37
C PHE A 625 -4.95 -3.69 -9.37
N GLY A 626 -5.11 -3.37 -10.62
CA GLY A 626 -4.10 -3.54 -11.67
C GLY A 626 -3.30 -2.27 -11.86
N GLY A 627 -1.99 -2.36 -12.00
CA GLY A 627 -1.15 -1.21 -12.31
C GLY A 627 -0.84 -1.10 -13.79
N PRO A 628 -0.61 0.11 -14.32
CA PRO A 628 -0.24 0.30 -15.71
C PRO A 628 1.21 -0.08 -16.01
N LEU A 629 1.46 -0.43 -17.26
CA LEU A 629 2.75 -0.62 -17.93
C LEU A 629 2.74 0.24 -19.20
N VAL A 630 3.79 0.99 -19.48
CA VAL A 630 3.91 1.80 -20.69
C VAL A 630 5.08 1.34 -21.57
N THR A 631 4.89 1.39 -22.90
CA THR A 631 5.91 0.98 -23.87
C THR A 631 6.24 2.10 -24.87
N LYS A 632 7.43 2.05 -25.45
CA LYS A 632 7.84 2.93 -26.55
C LYS A 632 6.91 2.78 -27.77
N GLY A 633 6.24 1.63 -27.93
CA GLY A 633 5.21 1.40 -28.96
C GLY A 633 3.96 2.29 -28.86
N GLY A 634 3.91 3.22 -27.92
CA GLY A 634 2.82 4.19 -27.79
C GLY A 634 1.63 3.70 -26.93
N LEU A 635 1.80 2.60 -26.22
CA LEU A 635 0.71 1.89 -25.54
C LEU A 635 0.87 1.88 -24.02
N VAL A 636 -0.25 2.03 -23.32
CA VAL A 636 -0.38 1.75 -21.88
C VAL A 636 -1.22 0.49 -21.69
N PHE A 637 -0.61 -0.56 -21.14
CA PHE A 637 -1.33 -1.79 -20.78
C PHE A 637 -1.73 -1.77 -19.32
N CYS A 638 -2.97 -2.14 -19.03
CA CYS A 638 -3.48 -2.19 -17.67
C CYS A 638 -4.55 -3.29 -17.52
N SER A 639 -4.64 -3.87 -16.31
CA SER A 639 -5.62 -4.93 -15.96
C SER A 639 -6.15 -4.72 -14.55
N GLY A 640 -6.88 -5.68 -13.98
CA GLY A 640 -7.29 -5.65 -12.58
C GLY A 640 -8.65 -5.04 -12.30
N THR A 641 -9.47 -4.85 -13.33
CA THR A 641 -10.86 -4.39 -13.27
C THR A 641 -11.84 -5.54 -13.03
N ALA A 642 -13.07 -5.24 -12.58
CA ALA A 642 -14.07 -6.24 -12.22
C ALA A 642 -14.58 -7.08 -13.41
N ASP A 643 -14.44 -6.57 -14.62
CA ASP A 643 -14.82 -7.24 -15.87
C ASP A 643 -13.78 -8.28 -16.38
N ASN A 644 -12.73 -8.53 -15.61
CA ASN A 644 -11.66 -9.48 -15.94
C ASN A 644 -10.98 -9.20 -17.29
N LYS A 645 -10.82 -7.94 -17.70
CA LYS A 645 -10.13 -7.60 -18.95
C LYS A 645 -8.72 -7.05 -18.69
N ILE A 646 -7.81 -7.33 -19.61
CA ILE A 646 -6.61 -6.54 -19.86
C ILE A 646 -6.90 -5.62 -21.02
N ARG A 647 -6.39 -4.38 -20.98
CA ARG A 647 -6.61 -3.36 -21.99
C ARG A 647 -5.31 -2.71 -22.42
N ALA A 648 -5.28 -2.24 -23.67
CA ALA A 648 -4.26 -1.35 -24.18
C ALA A 648 -4.89 -0.01 -24.55
N PHE A 649 -4.26 1.06 -24.11
CA PHE A 649 -4.66 2.43 -24.36
C PHE A 649 -3.59 3.17 -25.14
N ASP A 650 -3.99 4.09 -26.01
CA ASP A 650 -3.10 5.10 -26.57
C ASP A 650 -2.54 5.97 -25.45
N LYS A 651 -1.22 6.03 -25.30
CA LYS A 651 -0.57 6.73 -24.20
C LYS A 651 -0.84 8.25 -24.18
N THR A 652 -1.16 8.83 -25.33
CA THR A 652 -1.34 10.29 -25.49
C THR A 652 -2.78 10.74 -25.20
N SER A 653 -3.76 9.94 -25.66
CA SER A 653 -5.17 10.31 -25.60
C SER A 653 -5.98 9.55 -24.54
N GLY A 654 -5.46 8.43 -24.04
CA GLY A 654 -6.23 7.53 -23.16
C GLY A 654 -7.30 6.71 -23.87
N LYS A 655 -7.37 6.76 -25.23
CA LYS A 655 -8.32 5.96 -25.99
C LYS A 655 -8.01 4.48 -25.87
N GLU A 656 -9.01 3.65 -25.50
CA GLU A 656 -8.89 2.19 -25.55
C GLU A 656 -8.77 1.74 -27.01
N LEU A 657 -7.71 0.97 -27.31
CA LEU A 657 -7.40 0.49 -28.66
C LEU A 657 -7.58 -1.02 -28.78
N TRP A 658 -7.46 -1.74 -27.68
CA TRP A 658 -7.58 -3.19 -27.63
C TRP A 658 -7.92 -3.66 -26.23
N SER A 659 -8.66 -4.75 -26.16
CA SER A 659 -8.90 -5.48 -24.91
C SER A 659 -9.03 -6.98 -25.11
N ALA A 660 -8.69 -7.75 -24.08
CA ALA A 660 -8.89 -9.19 -24.06
C ALA A 660 -9.43 -9.64 -22.69
N ARG A 661 -10.32 -10.62 -22.71
CA ARG A 661 -10.87 -11.22 -21.49
C ARG A 661 -9.86 -12.17 -20.86
N LEU A 662 -9.65 -12.03 -19.56
CA LEU A 662 -8.81 -12.92 -18.75
C LEU A 662 -9.70 -13.95 -18.01
N PRO A 663 -9.17 -15.14 -17.67
CA PRO A 663 -9.92 -16.12 -16.88
C PRO A 663 -10.36 -15.60 -15.51
N TYR A 664 -9.58 -14.71 -14.92
CA TYR A 664 -9.81 -14.10 -13.62
C TYR A 664 -9.22 -12.69 -13.60
N VAL A 665 -9.55 -11.89 -12.57
CA VAL A 665 -8.95 -10.56 -12.39
C VAL A 665 -7.43 -10.64 -12.40
N GLY A 666 -6.80 -9.85 -13.26
CA GLY A 666 -5.35 -9.68 -13.34
C GLY A 666 -4.86 -8.57 -12.40
N SER A 667 -4.72 -8.84 -11.11
CA SER A 667 -4.44 -7.82 -10.11
C SER A 667 -2.95 -7.51 -9.85
N ALA A 668 -2.04 -8.22 -10.50
CA ALA A 668 -0.64 -7.82 -10.59
C ALA A 668 -0.41 -6.97 -11.85
N PRO A 669 0.47 -5.97 -11.82
CA PRO A 669 0.82 -5.23 -13.04
C PRO A 669 1.32 -6.17 -14.13
N PRO A 670 1.01 -5.90 -15.41
CA PRO A 670 1.61 -6.64 -16.53
C PRO A 670 3.13 -6.48 -16.59
N ALA A 671 3.81 -7.44 -17.20
CA ALA A 671 5.21 -7.34 -17.60
C ALA A 671 5.35 -7.49 -19.11
N THR A 672 6.41 -6.92 -19.69
CA THR A 672 6.75 -7.09 -21.13
C THR A 672 8.19 -7.49 -21.30
N TYR A 673 8.45 -8.32 -22.29
CA TYR A 673 9.77 -8.83 -22.59
C TYR A 673 9.88 -9.24 -24.08
N GLY A 674 11.12 -9.33 -24.57
CA GLY A 674 11.42 -9.83 -25.91
C GLY A 674 12.16 -11.15 -25.84
N ILE A 675 11.73 -12.13 -26.65
CA ILE A 675 12.42 -13.43 -26.80
C ILE A 675 12.33 -13.91 -28.24
N ASN A 676 13.45 -14.32 -28.80
CA ASN A 676 13.55 -14.81 -30.18
C ASN A 676 12.94 -13.82 -31.21
N GLY A 677 13.16 -12.51 -31.01
CA GLY A 677 12.63 -11.45 -31.89
C GLY A 677 11.12 -11.18 -31.74
N ARG A 678 10.44 -11.76 -30.78
CA ARG A 678 9.02 -11.56 -30.52
C ARG A 678 8.79 -10.90 -29.15
N GLN A 679 7.99 -9.83 -29.13
CA GLN A 679 7.56 -9.16 -27.90
C GLN A 679 6.35 -9.86 -27.30
N TYR A 680 6.32 -9.96 -25.97
CA TYR A 680 5.23 -10.52 -25.18
C TYR A 680 4.75 -9.51 -24.12
N ILE A 681 3.44 -9.55 -23.85
CA ILE A 681 2.82 -8.92 -22.68
C ILE A 681 2.26 -10.05 -21.82
N VAL A 682 2.67 -10.16 -20.57
CA VAL A 682 2.19 -11.19 -19.66
C VAL A 682 1.52 -10.61 -18.43
N VAL A 683 0.42 -11.23 -17.99
CA VAL A 683 -0.30 -10.81 -16.78
C VAL A 683 -0.69 -12.03 -15.93
N PRO A 684 -0.43 -12.01 -14.60
CA PRO A 684 -0.99 -12.97 -13.67
C PRO A 684 -2.49 -12.72 -13.49
N ALA A 685 -3.32 -13.66 -13.95
CA ALA A 685 -4.77 -13.63 -13.82
C ALA A 685 -5.20 -14.65 -12.75
N THR A 686 -5.02 -14.30 -11.47
CA THR A 686 -5.26 -15.20 -10.33
C THR A 686 -6.42 -14.74 -9.44
N GLY A 687 -7.13 -13.69 -9.85
CA GLY A 687 -8.28 -13.15 -9.12
C GLY A 687 -7.90 -12.23 -7.96
N ASN A 688 -8.86 -11.47 -7.47
CA ASN A 688 -8.72 -10.61 -6.30
C ASN A 688 -10.07 -10.42 -5.62
N VAL A 689 -10.22 -10.98 -4.41
CA VAL A 689 -11.49 -10.91 -3.64
C VAL A 689 -11.93 -9.50 -3.25
N ARG A 690 -11.06 -8.51 -3.39
CA ARG A 690 -11.41 -7.09 -3.21
C ARG A 690 -12.09 -6.51 -4.46
N VAL A 691 -12.01 -7.17 -5.59
CA VAL A 691 -12.59 -6.76 -6.88
C VAL A 691 -13.77 -7.64 -7.23
N THR A 692 -13.54 -8.97 -7.34
CA THR A 692 -14.56 -9.99 -7.58
C THR A 692 -14.36 -11.17 -6.62
N PRO A 693 -15.38 -11.97 -6.32
CA PRO A 693 -15.24 -13.11 -5.41
C PRO A 693 -14.41 -14.28 -6.00
N THR A 694 -14.13 -14.23 -7.29
CA THR A 694 -13.44 -15.31 -8.01
C THR A 694 -11.93 -15.32 -7.76
N LYS A 695 -11.37 -16.51 -7.61
CA LYS A 695 -9.92 -16.75 -7.49
C LYS A 695 -9.50 -17.77 -8.52
N GLY A 696 -8.24 -17.72 -8.96
CA GLY A 696 -7.69 -18.58 -9.97
C GLY A 696 -6.19 -18.80 -9.87
N ASP A 697 -5.62 -19.29 -10.96
CA ASP A 697 -4.28 -19.84 -11.02
C ASP A 697 -3.61 -19.67 -12.40
N ALA A 698 -4.04 -18.66 -13.18
CA ALA A 698 -3.61 -18.50 -14.57
C ALA A 698 -2.58 -17.36 -14.75
N TRP A 699 -1.67 -17.55 -15.71
CA TRP A 699 -0.85 -16.52 -16.34
C TRP A 699 -1.16 -16.51 -17.82
N VAL A 700 -1.44 -15.35 -18.38
CA VAL A 700 -1.79 -15.18 -19.79
C VAL A 700 -0.76 -14.28 -20.46
N ALA A 701 -0.15 -14.79 -21.52
CA ALA A 701 0.75 -14.02 -22.35
C ALA A 701 0.13 -13.72 -23.71
N PHE A 702 0.34 -12.51 -24.18
CA PHE A 702 -0.12 -12.02 -25.48
C PHE A 702 1.08 -11.66 -26.35
N ALA A 703 0.98 -11.89 -27.66
CA ALA A 703 1.99 -11.49 -28.64
C ALA A 703 1.33 -11.36 -30.02
N LEU A 704 1.99 -10.70 -30.96
CA LEU A 704 1.54 -10.68 -32.36
C LEU A 704 1.60 -12.08 -32.96
N PRO A 705 0.76 -12.40 -33.98
CA PRO A 705 0.83 -13.67 -34.71
C PRO A 705 2.25 -13.97 -35.20
N ARG A 706 2.60 -15.23 -35.31
CA ARG A 706 3.85 -15.64 -35.97
C ARG A 706 3.69 -15.42 -37.47
N LYS A 707 4.60 -14.64 -38.05
CA LYS A 707 4.71 -14.50 -39.50
C LYS A 707 5.24 -15.77 -40.12
#